data_e785616041f3f700ec088b59d3f87872
#
_entry.id   e785616041f3f700ec088b59d3f87872
#
_cell.length_a   1.000
_cell.length_b   1.000
_cell.length_c   1.000
_cell.angle_alpha   90.00
_cell.angle_beta   90.00
_cell.angle_gamma   90.00
#
_symmetry.space_group_name_H-M   'P 1'
#
loop_
_entity.id
_entity.type
_entity.pdbx_description
1 polymer ?
#
loop_
_entity_poly.entity_id
_entity_poly.type
_entity_poly.pdbx_seq_one_letter_code
_entity_poly.pdbx_strand_id
1 'polypeptide(L)'
;MRFCPKLLPPLAILFCAALIQAQPRRLVILKVDGLPGDLIEKRVSEIDRDTGRWKLPWIHRVFIEQGTWIRNFYVRGISLSSPSWCMLDTGSHAVIRSNAEFDRLTGRVYDYVNFFPFYFNYARSRRADMPGVEVLDEEGIPLILDRYGIEERYQGFQLYQRGVRWSLLARGLSKGFLARNPLNLLNEWLSDFDAIRNLTEQMQLEFLEKLQDPRLVYLDHFDADFDHNAHLSNNSADQGRALARLDGLVGRIWSAIQNSAWAGQTILVMVSDHGMNTKEAIYSQGYSLLDLFRSIEGGGHHVLVNRHPLGEYKLKGLDPFVTEVVTSSQESSYLKHKPKQYPTVIMDLDGNELASVHLRNSDWNILQILLQQLEKRDLKGNLRRAAAQAVLDTISLHRQSWLSLLSELNEELPRLRCLGEPPVSENRRSSQKKSQADRDAEQERSRRQIARRDSCQKNESGYVRWKNALEGLLKLNHATLESGRVKADSLIPEKVMADANSIYDLQNYVTGPGPAGLVLDEDGTLDIAGSFRRVDNFKLLAGVRVRNVVQEALGARPVDFVAVRVPLESLQHNLEVEDRPDQDGIWLYGDEHHQVLLLYRRDAGGVLQSRYLPVGGLRQDRAGLIRYDGMAWGPGFPLKFWEDPELEATQAEKESWLSRWHSESEWMTAAHKCLYSNAVIGLHEHFLSEPLSKKDSPDSLDSRLLRRFERRLRRMVQADLLVLANDHWNFNVRGFNPGGNHGSFFRNSTRSVLMMEGAGIPQGLAVDRPYDSLSFAPTVMMLAGKEPPGLRPSWASGPLIEEVLPPASHGGESAPEKQR
;
A
#
# COMPACT_ATOMS: atom_id res chain seq x y z
N MET A 1 -53.67 29.81 59.94
CA MET A 1 -52.44 29.13 59.50
C MET A 1 -52.44 29.19 57.98
N ARG A 2 -51.61 30.05 57.44
CA ARG A 2 -51.45 30.18 55.96
C ARG A 2 -50.28 29.36 55.53
N PHE A 3 -50.50 28.40 54.64
CA PHE A 3 -49.44 27.62 53.97
C PHE A 3 -48.90 28.42 52.76
N CYS A 4 -47.61 28.65 52.77
CA CYS A 4 -46.83 29.26 51.69
C CYS A 4 -46.39 28.15 50.70
N PRO A 5 -46.55 28.26 49.38
CA PRO A 5 -45.99 27.31 48.41
C PRO A 5 -44.49 27.58 48.18
N LYS A 6 -43.69 26.64 48.53
CA LYS A 6 -42.26 26.70 48.28
C LYS A 6 -42.00 26.64 46.77
N LEU A 7 -41.34 27.69 46.28
CA LEU A 7 -40.68 27.69 44.96
C LEU A 7 -39.69 26.54 44.85
N LEU A 8 -39.91 25.66 43.86
CA LEU A 8 -38.91 24.73 43.35
C LEU A 8 -37.88 25.53 42.55
N PRO A 9 -36.58 25.31 42.74
CA PRO A 9 -35.56 26.10 42.07
C PRO A 9 -35.44 25.74 40.56
N PRO A 10 -35.06 26.70 39.71
CA PRO A 10 -34.90 26.49 38.26
C PRO A 10 -33.66 25.62 37.86
N LEU A 11 -33.02 24.98 38.84
CA LEU A 11 -31.88 24.14 38.60
C LEU A 11 -32.20 22.79 37.91
N ALA A 12 -33.45 22.32 37.97
CA ALA A 12 -33.84 21.07 37.33
C ALA A 12 -33.99 21.20 35.79
N ILE A 13 -34.24 22.42 35.28
CA ILE A 13 -34.37 22.65 33.83
C ILE A 13 -33.01 22.83 33.18
N LEU A 14 -32.00 23.33 33.88
CA LEU A 14 -30.63 23.44 33.37
C LEU A 14 -29.90 22.07 33.34
N PHE A 15 -30.27 21.12 34.19
CA PHE A 15 -29.67 19.77 34.14
C PHE A 15 -30.26 18.88 33.01
N CYS A 16 -31.49 19.13 32.57
CA CYS A 16 -32.05 18.45 31.40
C CYS A 16 -31.52 18.99 30.05
N ALA A 17 -31.00 20.22 30.01
CA ALA A 17 -30.40 20.78 28.80
C ALA A 17 -28.94 20.30 28.60
N ALA A 18 -28.25 19.81 29.62
CA ALA A 18 -26.88 19.29 29.53
C ALA A 18 -26.80 17.80 29.20
N LEU A 19 -27.93 17.09 29.09
CA LEU A 19 -28.06 15.73 28.62
C LEU A 19 -28.71 15.65 27.23
N ILE A 20 -28.49 16.66 26.40
CA ILE A 20 -28.60 16.43 24.96
C ILE A 20 -27.38 15.60 24.56
N GLN A 21 -27.44 14.31 24.82
CA GLN A 21 -26.60 13.35 24.15
C GLN A 21 -26.69 13.69 22.66
N ALA A 22 -25.56 14.02 22.07
CA ALA A 22 -25.48 14.22 20.62
C ALA A 22 -26.22 13.05 19.98
N GLN A 23 -27.34 13.30 19.33
CA GLN A 23 -28.08 12.22 18.66
C GLN A 23 -27.16 11.55 17.67
N PRO A 24 -27.16 10.23 17.55
CA PRO A 24 -26.30 9.53 16.61
C PRO A 24 -26.51 10.12 15.22
N ARG A 25 -25.45 10.62 14.62
CA ARG A 25 -25.48 11.24 13.29
C ARG A 25 -25.30 10.17 12.23
N ARG A 26 -26.06 10.29 11.15
CA ARG A 26 -25.89 9.42 9.99
C ARG A 26 -24.62 9.82 9.25
N LEU A 27 -23.77 8.85 8.91
CA LEU A 27 -22.55 9.06 8.15
C LEU A 27 -22.70 8.49 6.74
N VAL A 28 -22.54 9.35 5.75
CA VAL A 28 -22.54 9.00 4.33
C VAL A 28 -21.19 9.38 3.73
N ILE A 29 -20.47 8.41 3.18
CA ILE A 29 -19.14 8.61 2.61
C ILE A 29 -19.18 8.34 1.11
N LEU A 30 -18.83 9.34 0.31
CA LEU A 30 -18.53 9.22 -1.11
C LEU A 30 -17.00 9.08 -1.25
N LYS A 31 -16.57 7.89 -1.57
CA LYS A 31 -15.16 7.52 -1.83
C LYS A 31 -14.89 7.69 -3.33
N VAL A 32 -14.00 8.58 -3.70
CA VAL A 32 -13.66 8.85 -5.11
C VAL A 32 -12.21 8.45 -5.34
N ASP A 33 -11.99 7.48 -6.23
CA ASP A 33 -10.66 6.99 -6.56
C ASP A 33 -9.89 8.02 -7.39
N GLY A 34 -8.62 8.24 -7.05
CA GLY A 34 -7.66 8.99 -7.85
C GLY A 34 -7.97 10.47 -8.10
N LEU A 35 -8.75 11.14 -7.24
CA LEU A 35 -9.18 12.53 -7.47
C LEU A 35 -8.16 13.56 -6.97
N PRO A 36 -7.45 14.29 -7.87
CA PRO A 36 -6.40 15.23 -7.45
C PRO A 36 -6.94 16.48 -6.77
N GLY A 37 -6.38 16.84 -5.62
CA GLY A 37 -6.72 18.07 -4.91
C GLY A 37 -6.48 19.33 -5.73
N ASP A 38 -5.39 19.40 -6.49
CA ASP A 38 -5.08 20.57 -7.36
C ASP A 38 -6.10 20.75 -8.48
N LEU A 39 -6.60 19.66 -9.06
CA LEU A 39 -7.60 19.71 -10.10
C LEU A 39 -8.96 20.21 -9.56
N ILE A 40 -9.37 19.69 -8.40
CA ILE A 40 -10.58 20.14 -7.74
C ILE A 40 -10.47 21.60 -7.35
N GLU A 41 -9.37 22.05 -6.75
CA GLU A 41 -9.15 23.45 -6.38
C GLU A 41 -9.30 24.40 -7.56
N LYS A 42 -8.74 24.03 -8.70
CA LYS A 42 -8.90 24.78 -9.94
C LYS A 42 -10.36 24.79 -10.40
N ARG A 43 -11.00 23.64 -10.45
CA ARG A 43 -12.34 23.50 -11.11
C ARG A 43 -13.50 24.03 -10.30
N VAL A 44 -13.45 23.94 -8.96
CA VAL A 44 -14.52 24.51 -8.11
C VAL A 44 -14.56 26.04 -8.14
N SER A 45 -13.43 26.67 -8.51
CA SER A 45 -13.30 28.14 -8.64
C SER A 45 -13.58 28.67 -10.04
N GLU A 46 -13.81 27.78 -11.03
CA GLU A 46 -14.06 28.16 -12.42
C GLU A 46 -15.55 28.36 -12.70
N ILE A 47 -15.86 29.48 -13.36
CA ILE A 47 -17.20 29.76 -13.91
C ILE A 47 -17.18 29.37 -15.39
N ASP A 48 -18.17 28.62 -15.79
CA ASP A 48 -18.45 28.33 -17.19
C ASP A 48 -18.91 29.60 -17.89
N ARG A 49 -18.23 30.01 -18.96
CA ARG A 49 -18.44 31.29 -19.65
C ARG A 49 -19.75 31.33 -20.42
N ASP A 50 -20.25 30.18 -20.86
CA ASP A 50 -21.46 30.12 -21.66
C ASP A 50 -22.73 30.14 -20.82
N THR A 51 -22.64 29.51 -19.62
CA THR A 51 -23.78 29.40 -18.71
C THR A 51 -23.75 30.39 -17.56
N GLY A 52 -22.63 31.03 -17.27
CA GLY A 52 -22.41 31.89 -16.12
C GLY A 52 -22.50 31.18 -14.76
N ARG A 53 -22.46 29.84 -14.75
CA ARG A 53 -22.54 29.01 -13.55
C ARG A 53 -21.17 28.42 -13.21
N TRP A 54 -21.01 27.99 -11.95
CA TRP A 54 -19.84 27.21 -11.56
C TRP A 54 -19.70 25.95 -12.42
N LYS A 55 -18.49 25.54 -12.79
CA LYS A 55 -18.27 24.31 -13.56
C LYS A 55 -18.64 23.05 -12.78
N LEU A 56 -18.51 23.11 -11.45
CA LEU A 56 -18.89 22.05 -10.51
C LEU A 56 -19.91 22.62 -9.50
N PRO A 57 -21.16 22.90 -9.95
CA PRO A 57 -22.15 23.67 -9.15
C PRO A 57 -22.60 22.95 -7.87
N TRP A 58 -22.66 21.62 -7.87
CA TRP A 58 -23.05 20.85 -6.70
C TRP A 58 -21.95 20.72 -5.68
N ILE A 59 -20.71 20.40 -6.11
CA ILE A 59 -19.54 20.36 -5.22
C ILE A 59 -19.32 21.73 -4.61
N HIS A 60 -19.40 22.80 -5.41
CA HIS A 60 -19.28 24.16 -4.91
C HIS A 60 -20.34 24.47 -3.86
N ARG A 61 -21.61 24.25 -4.16
CA ARG A 61 -22.72 24.53 -3.25
C ARG A 61 -22.63 23.72 -1.96
N VAL A 62 -22.44 22.39 -2.08
CA VAL A 62 -22.54 21.48 -0.95
C VAL A 62 -21.32 21.61 -0.04
N PHE A 63 -20.12 21.64 -0.59
CA PHE A 63 -18.91 21.55 0.22
C PHE A 63 -18.18 22.88 0.42
N ILE A 64 -18.27 23.81 -0.55
CA ILE A 64 -17.58 25.10 -0.42
C ILE A 64 -18.45 26.12 0.28
N GLU A 65 -19.75 26.25 -0.11
CA GLU A 65 -20.65 27.23 0.50
C GLU A 65 -21.25 26.73 1.82
N GLN A 66 -21.75 25.48 1.83
CA GLN A 66 -22.49 24.91 2.97
C GLN A 66 -21.69 24.00 3.87
N GLY A 67 -20.50 23.59 3.45
CA GLY A 67 -19.65 22.65 4.17
C GLY A 67 -18.27 23.17 4.53
N THR A 68 -17.37 22.24 4.74
CA THR A 68 -15.95 22.49 5.04
C THR A 68 -15.07 21.73 4.06
N TRP A 69 -14.04 22.39 3.57
CA TRP A 69 -13.02 21.81 2.71
C TRP A 69 -11.66 21.80 3.39
N ILE A 70 -11.06 20.60 3.53
CA ILE A 70 -9.68 20.44 3.99
C ILE A 70 -8.79 20.55 2.75
N ARG A 71 -8.28 21.75 2.48
CA ARG A 71 -7.56 22.05 1.22
C ARG A 71 -6.27 21.24 1.04
N ASN A 72 -5.56 21.04 2.13
CA ASN A 72 -4.27 20.37 2.16
C ASN A 72 -4.40 18.98 2.81
N PHE A 73 -5.15 18.10 2.13
CA PHE A 73 -5.27 16.69 2.51
C PHE A 73 -4.37 15.83 1.63
N TYR A 74 -3.58 14.98 2.25
CA TYR A 74 -2.55 14.18 1.57
C TYR A 74 -2.71 12.70 1.88
N VAL A 75 -2.37 11.85 0.91
CA VAL A 75 -2.15 10.43 1.21
C VAL A 75 -0.88 10.30 2.04
N ARG A 76 -0.91 9.42 3.02
CA ARG A 76 0.27 9.04 3.78
C ARG A 76 0.89 7.80 3.13
N GLY A 77 2.13 7.87 2.70
CA GLY A 77 2.77 6.78 1.98
C GLY A 77 2.74 6.97 0.45
N ILE A 78 2.82 5.87 -0.26
CA ILE A 78 2.74 5.88 -1.72
C ILE A 78 1.30 6.09 -2.17
N SER A 79 1.12 6.82 -3.27
CA SER A 79 -0.19 7.16 -3.83
C SER A 79 -0.78 5.99 -4.64
N LEU A 80 -1.06 4.88 -3.98
CA LEU A 80 -1.71 3.68 -4.54
C LEU A 80 -3.03 3.39 -3.82
N SER A 81 -4.02 2.89 -4.54
CA SER A 81 -5.38 2.71 -4.02
C SER A 81 -5.45 1.77 -2.82
N SER A 82 -4.80 0.59 -2.87
CA SER A 82 -4.93 -0.37 -1.76
C SER A 82 -4.34 0.12 -0.44
N PRO A 83 -3.09 0.62 -0.36
CA PRO A 83 -2.58 1.14 0.91
C PRO A 83 -3.33 2.38 1.39
N SER A 84 -3.73 3.27 0.48
CA SER A 84 -4.43 4.50 0.83
C SER A 84 -5.82 4.23 1.40
N TRP A 85 -6.63 3.40 0.73
CA TRP A 85 -7.93 2.98 1.25
C TRP A 85 -7.81 2.15 2.53
N CYS A 86 -6.73 1.35 2.68
CA CYS A 86 -6.46 0.63 3.92
C CYS A 86 -6.39 1.60 5.11
N MET A 87 -5.58 2.67 4.99
CA MET A 87 -5.45 3.67 6.05
C MET A 87 -6.75 4.45 6.30
N LEU A 88 -7.45 4.85 5.25
CA LEU A 88 -8.73 5.56 5.37
C LEU A 88 -9.80 4.70 6.05
N ASP A 89 -9.91 3.42 5.67
CA ASP A 89 -10.95 2.52 6.17
C ASP A 89 -10.64 1.92 7.55
N THR A 90 -9.39 1.92 7.99
CA THR A 90 -8.98 1.40 9.29
C THR A 90 -8.65 2.48 10.31
N GLY A 91 -8.20 3.65 9.87
CA GLY A 91 -7.64 4.70 10.73
C GLY A 91 -6.28 4.33 11.33
N SER A 92 -5.64 3.30 10.80
CA SER A 92 -4.37 2.76 11.28
C SER A 92 -3.29 2.90 10.22
N HIS A 93 -2.03 2.80 10.65
CA HIS A 93 -0.91 2.68 9.73
C HIS A 93 -1.12 1.56 8.71
N ALA A 94 -0.56 1.70 7.51
CA ALA A 94 -0.81 0.80 6.42
C ALA A 94 -0.39 -0.65 6.75
N VAL A 95 -1.36 -1.54 6.77
CA VAL A 95 -1.16 -2.99 6.85
C VAL A 95 -0.86 -3.55 5.46
N ILE A 96 -1.56 -3.03 4.46
CA ILE A 96 -1.35 -3.30 3.04
C ILE A 96 -0.58 -2.10 2.49
N ARG A 97 0.56 -2.33 1.85
CA ARG A 97 1.49 -1.26 1.47
C ARG A 97 1.71 -1.12 -0.03
N SER A 98 1.08 -1.99 -0.82
CA SER A 98 1.11 -1.94 -2.27
C SER A 98 -0.20 -2.43 -2.85
N ASN A 99 -0.47 -2.13 -4.12
CA ASN A 99 -1.61 -2.70 -4.84
C ASN A 99 -1.41 -4.21 -5.10
N ALA A 100 -0.16 -4.63 -5.23
CA ALA A 100 0.18 -6.05 -5.24
C ALA A 100 1.33 -6.33 -4.27
N GLU A 101 1.17 -7.33 -3.43
CA GLU A 101 2.18 -7.78 -2.47
C GLU A 101 2.69 -9.17 -2.83
N PHE A 102 3.99 -9.37 -2.68
CA PHE A 102 4.64 -10.64 -2.96
C PHE A 102 5.14 -11.31 -1.67
N ASP A 103 4.67 -12.52 -1.38
CA ASP A 103 5.18 -13.32 -0.26
C ASP A 103 6.39 -14.14 -0.71
N ARG A 104 7.57 -13.72 -0.29
CA ARG A 104 8.86 -14.39 -0.61
C ARG A 104 8.91 -15.83 -0.12
N LEU A 105 8.24 -16.16 0.98
CA LEU A 105 8.27 -17.47 1.59
C LEU A 105 7.39 -18.49 0.86
N THR A 106 6.21 -18.06 0.45
CA THR A 106 5.22 -18.94 -0.22
C THR A 106 5.28 -18.84 -1.74
N GLY A 107 5.89 -17.79 -2.28
CA GLY A 107 5.92 -17.49 -3.71
C GLY A 107 4.55 -17.01 -4.24
N ARG A 108 3.70 -16.46 -3.37
CA ARG A 108 2.35 -16.00 -3.71
C ARG A 108 2.35 -14.48 -3.97
N VAL A 109 1.58 -14.07 -4.96
CA VAL A 109 1.27 -12.67 -5.26
C VAL A 109 -0.15 -12.38 -4.82
N TYR A 110 -0.34 -11.36 -4.00
CA TYR A 110 -1.63 -10.84 -3.56
C TYR A 110 -1.91 -9.57 -4.36
N ASP A 111 -2.89 -9.62 -5.25
CA ASP A 111 -3.30 -8.50 -6.09
C ASP A 111 -4.65 -8.00 -5.61
N TYR A 112 -4.68 -6.82 -5.01
CA TYR A 112 -5.86 -6.26 -4.34
C TYR A 112 -6.75 -5.43 -5.26
N VAL A 113 -6.23 -4.99 -6.41
CA VAL A 113 -6.96 -4.12 -7.34
C VAL A 113 -7.47 -4.86 -8.58
N ASN A 114 -7.14 -6.11 -8.74
CA ASN A 114 -7.57 -6.91 -9.89
C ASN A 114 -9.00 -7.45 -9.70
N PHE A 115 -9.98 -6.59 -9.82
CA PHE A 115 -11.39 -6.94 -9.61
C PHE A 115 -11.96 -7.86 -10.67
N PHE A 116 -11.47 -7.81 -11.89
CA PHE A 116 -12.10 -8.47 -13.03
C PHE A 116 -12.13 -9.99 -12.89
N PRO A 117 -11.04 -10.68 -12.52
CA PRO A 117 -11.09 -12.11 -12.26
C PRO A 117 -12.00 -12.50 -11.09
N PHE A 118 -12.16 -11.61 -10.11
CA PHE A 118 -13.05 -11.83 -8.97
C PHE A 118 -14.49 -12.05 -9.41
N TYR A 119 -15.01 -11.24 -10.30
CA TYR A 119 -16.38 -11.35 -10.79
C TYR A 119 -16.66 -12.69 -11.46
N PHE A 120 -15.73 -13.21 -12.24
CA PHE A 120 -15.88 -14.50 -12.89
C PHE A 120 -15.75 -15.68 -11.94
N ASN A 121 -14.92 -15.56 -10.91
CA ASN A 121 -14.61 -16.65 -10.00
C ASN A 121 -15.43 -16.59 -8.71
N TYR A 122 -16.09 -15.48 -8.41
CA TYR A 122 -16.90 -15.34 -7.21
C TYR A 122 -17.96 -16.45 -7.07
N ALA A 123 -18.67 -16.75 -8.16
CA ALA A 123 -19.65 -17.82 -8.18
C ALA A 123 -19.05 -19.21 -7.93
N ARG A 124 -17.79 -19.42 -8.31
CA ARG A 124 -17.05 -20.67 -8.09
C ARG A 124 -16.43 -20.76 -6.70
N SER A 125 -15.84 -19.65 -6.24
CA SER A 125 -15.12 -19.61 -4.97
C SER A 125 -16.03 -19.50 -3.76
N ARG A 126 -17.27 -19.01 -3.94
CA ARG A 126 -18.21 -18.72 -2.86
C ARG A 126 -17.63 -17.77 -1.80
N ARG A 127 -16.70 -16.89 -2.19
CA ARG A 127 -16.12 -15.87 -1.30
C ARG A 127 -17.18 -14.85 -0.93
N ALA A 128 -17.13 -14.40 0.31
CA ALA A 128 -18.01 -13.37 0.85
C ALA A 128 -17.31 -12.01 0.98
N ASP A 129 -15.99 -12.01 1.18
CA ASP A 129 -15.18 -10.82 1.43
C ASP A 129 -14.13 -10.62 0.34
N MET A 130 -13.72 -9.36 0.16
CA MET A 130 -12.59 -9.02 -0.71
C MET A 130 -11.26 -9.43 -0.06
N PRO A 131 -10.21 -9.75 -0.83
CA PRO A 131 -8.95 -10.25 -0.30
C PRO A 131 -8.28 -9.31 0.70
N GLY A 132 -8.38 -8.00 0.51
CA GLY A 132 -7.87 -7.02 1.45
C GLY A 132 -8.51 -7.15 2.83
N VAL A 133 -9.82 -7.39 2.89
CA VAL A 133 -10.54 -7.63 4.16
C VAL A 133 -10.10 -8.93 4.80
N GLU A 134 -9.89 -10.00 4.03
CA GLU A 134 -9.39 -11.26 4.59
C GLU A 134 -8.02 -11.10 5.24
N VAL A 135 -7.14 -10.31 4.62
CA VAL A 135 -5.84 -9.96 5.19
C VAL A 135 -5.99 -9.17 6.49
N LEU A 136 -6.84 -8.15 6.52
CA LEU A 136 -7.11 -7.37 7.74
C LEU A 136 -7.70 -8.24 8.85
N ASP A 137 -8.59 -9.18 8.52
CA ASP A 137 -9.16 -10.13 9.48
C ASP A 137 -8.10 -11.08 10.05
N GLU A 138 -7.16 -11.54 9.24
CA GLU A 138 -6.04 -12.35 9.70
C GLU A 138 -5.13 -11.60 10.68
N GLU A 139 -4.99 -10.30 10.50
CA GLU A 139 -4.20 -9.42 11.37
C GLU A 139 -5.03 -8.81 12.52
N GLY A 140 -6.32 -9.09 12.58
CA GLY A 140 -7.22 -8.61 13.66
C GLY A 140 -7.53 -7.11 13.59
N ILE A 141 -7.44 -6.49 12.42
CA ILE A 141 -7.65 -5.05 12.21
C ILE A 141 -9.07 -4.80 11.72
N PRO A 142 -9.89 -4.06 12.49
CA PRO A 142 -11.25 -3.73 12.08
C PRO A 142 -11.29 -2.58 11.07
N LEU A 143 -12.30 -2.59 10.21
CA LEU A 143 -12.68 -1.44 9.40
C LEU A 143 -13.58 -0.48 10.21
N ILE A 144 -13.61 0.80 9.84
CA ILE A 144 -14.51 1.78 10.47
C ILE A 144 -15.98 1.37 10.41
N LEU A 145 -16.40 0.72 9.34
CA LEU A 145 -17.76 0.18 9.19
C LEU A 145 -18.13 -0.87 10.26
N ASP A 146 -17.14 -1.56 10.84
CA ASP A 146 -17.38 -2.55 11.89
C ASP A 146 -17.82 -1.92 13.23
N ARG A 147 -17.72 -0.59 13.35
CA ARG A 147 -18.26 0.20 14.47
C ARG A 147 -19.79 0.35 14.43
N TYR A 148 -20.42 -0.13 13.36
CA TYR A 148 -21.87 -0.08 13.15
C TYR A 148 -22.45 -1.49 13.13
N GLY A 149 -23.67 -1.64 13.62
CA GLY A 149 -24.40 -2.92 13.53
C GLY A 149 -24.60 -3.36 12.08
N ILE A 150 -24.66 -4.66 11.86
CA ILE A 150 -24.82 -5.24 10.50
C ILE A 150 -26.07 -4.71 9.79
N GLU A 151 -27.15 -4.51 10.54
CA GLU A 151 -28.43 -3.98 10.01
C GLU A 151 -28.43 -2.47 9.82
N GLU A 152 -27.43 -1.75 10.36
CA GLU A 152 -27.31 -0.30 10.36
C GLU A 152 -26.35 0.21 9.29
N ARG A 153 -25.68 -0.69 8.56
CA ARG A 153 -24.62 -0.33 7.64
C ARG A 153 -24.88 -0.84 6.22
N TYR A 154 -24.51 -0.03 5.27
CA TYR A 154 -24.43 -0.40 3.85
C TYR A 154 -23.06 -0.02 3.32
N GLN A 155 -22.43 -0.95 2.63
CA GLN A 155 -21.18 -0.74 1.94
C GLN A 155 -21.38 -1.08 0.46
N GLY A 156 -21.05 -0.15 -0.41
CA GLY A 156 -20.98 -0.37 -1.84
C GLY A 156 -19.82 -1.29 -2.21
N PHE A 157 -19.74 -1.72 -3.45
CA PHE A 157 -18.61 -2.52 -3.93
C PHE A 157 -17.32 -1.70 -3.91
N GLN A 158 -16.28 -2.20 -3.27
CA GLN A 158 -14.98 -1.54 -3.13
C GLN A 158 -13.87 -2.53 -2.70
N LEU A 159 -12.63 -2.05 -2.59
CA LEU A 159 -11.45 -2.86 -2.22
C LEU A 159 -11.59 -3.57 -0.88
N TYR A 160 -12.10 -2.89 0.13
CA TYR A 160 -12.26 -3.41 1.49
C TYR A 160 -13.73 -3.71 1.80
N GLN A 161 -14.41 -4.31 0.84
CA GLN A 161 -15.79 -4.70 1.02
C GLN A 161 -15.92 -5.97 1.83
N ARG A 162 -16.78 -5.92 2.85
CA ARG A 162 -17.17 -7.06 3.68
C ARG A 162 -18.57 -7.55 3.27
N GLY A 163 -18.69 -8.85 3.05
CA GLY A 163 -19.98 -9.45 2.65
C GLY A 163 -20.38 -9.10 1.21
N VAL A 164 -19.59 -9.50 0.23
CA VAL A 164 -19.87 -9.24 -1.20
C VAL A 164 -21.24 -9.73 -1.60
N ARG A 165 -22.10 -8.84 -2.08
CA ARG A 165 -23.46 -9.13 -2.51
C ARG A 165 -23.49 -9.48 -4.00
N TRP A 166 -23.67 -10.76 -4.30
CA TRP A 166 -23.78 -11.26 -5.67
C TRP A 166 -24.88 -10.57 -6.50
N SER A 167 -25.95 -10.10 -5.85
CA SER A 167 -27.07 -9.43 -6.54
C SER A 167 -26.65 -8.19 -7.32
N LEU A 168 -25.69 -7.43 -6.83
CA LEU A 168 -25.11 -6.25 -7.51
C LEU A 168 -24.40 -6.66 -8.80
N LEU A 169 -23.53 -7.63 -8.70
CA LEU A 169 -22.77 -8.16 -9.84
C LEU A 169 -23.68 -8.82 -10.87
N ALA A 170 -24.66 -9.60 -10.41
CA ALA A 170 -25.62 -10.24 -11.31
C ALA A 170 -26.52 -9.24 -12.03
N ARG A 171 -26.94 -8.15 -11.38
CA ARG A 171 -27.76 -7.09 -12.03
C ARG A 171 -26.93 -6.28 -13.02
N GLY A 172 -25.71 -5.88 -12.69
CA GLY A 172 -24.81 -5.18 -13.60
C GLY A 172 -24.40 -6.04 -14.80
N LEU A 173 -24.01 -7.30 -14.55
CA LEU A 173 -23.63 -8.24 -15.59
C LEU A 173 -24.83 -8.73 -16.42
N SER A 174 -26.01 -8.98 -15.81
CA SER A 174 -27.15 -9.54 -16.52
C SER A 174 -27.90 -8.55 -17.40
N LYS A 175 -27.98 -7.28 -17.02
CA LYS A 175 -28.64 -6.23 -17.82
C LYS A 175 -27.79 -5.69 -18.96
N GLY A 176 -26.47 -5.59 -18.75
CA GLY A 176 -25.53 -5.09 -19.77
C GLY A 176 -24.89 -6.19 -20.58
N PHE A 177 -24.54 -7.29 -19.95
CA PHE A 177 -23.63 -8.32 -20.47
C PHE A 177 -24.34 -9.50 -21.16
N LEU A 178 -25.46 -9.96 -20.63
CA LEU A 178 -26.20 -11.14 -21.17
C LEU A 178 -27.34 -10.77 -22.11
N ALA A 179 -27.83 -9.53 -22.10
CA ALA A 179 -28.95 -9.08 -22.93
C ALA A 179 -28.54 -8.56 -24.30
N ARG A 180 -27.24 -8.43 -24.58
CA ARG A 180 -26.72 -7.96 -25.85
C ARG A 180 -25.85 -9.03 -26.51
N ASN A 181 -25.99 -9.16 -27.81
CA ASN A 181 -25.32 -10.05 -28.76
C ASN A 181 -23.87 -10.45 -28.35
N PRO A 182 -23.47 -11.75 -28.41
CA PRO A 182 -22.13 -12.25 -28.08
C PRO A 182 -20.97 -11.53 -28.77
N LEU A 183 -21.20 -10.91 -29.92
CA LEU A 183 -20.20 -10.10 -30.62
C LEU A 183 -19.96 -8.72 -29.95
N ASN A 184 -20.97 -8.18 -29.29
CA ASN A 184 -20.79 -6.98 -28.46
C ASN A 184 -20.06 -7.29 -27.16
N LEU A 185 -20.19 -8.52 -26.65
CA LEU A 185 -19.42 -9.02 -25.51
C LEU A 185 -17.91 -8.96 -25.77
N LEU A 186 -17.49 -9.30 -26.99
CA LEU A 186 -16.09 -9.26 -27.40
C LEU A 186 -15.58 -7.81 -27.55
N ASN A 187 -16.42 -6.92 -28.04
CA ASN A 187 -16.10 -5.49 -28.18
C ASN A 187 -16.15 -4.74 -26.85
N GLU A 188 -17.10 -5.06 -25.97
CA GLU A 188 -17.17 -4.52 -24.62
C GLU A 188 -16.04 -5.07 -23.75
N TRP A 189 -15.59 -6.29 -24.03
CA TRP A 189 -14.43 -6.92 -23.36
C TRP A 189 -13.10 -6.33 -23.84
N LEU A 190 -13.07 -5.81 -25.07
CA LEU A 190 -11.93 -5.11 -25.64
C LEU A 190 -11.91 -3.60 -25.29
N SER A 191 -13.05 -3.04 -24.93
CA SER A 191 -13.18 -1.72 -24.33
C SER A 191 -13.61 -1.89 -22.87
N ASP A 192 -12.66 -1.97 -21.95
CA ASP A 192 -12.89 -2.03 -20.47
C ASP A 192 -13.82 -0.92 -19.94
N PHE A 193 -14.10 0.08 -20.73
CA PHE A 193 -14.80 1.31 -20.42
C PHE A 193 -16.29 1.18 -20.18
N ASP A 194 -17.00 0.58 -21.11
CA ASP A 194 -18.47 0.54 -21.02
C ASP A 194 -18.95 -0.44 -19.94
N ALA A 195 -18.16 -1.50 -19.68
CA ALA A 195 -18.48 -2.45 -18.63
C ALA A 195 -18.32 -1.82 -17.23
N ILE A 196 -17.22 -1.11 -16.99
CA ILE A 196 -16.96 -0.42 -15.72
C ILE A 196 -17.93 0.74 -15.52
N ARG A 197 -18.17 1.53 -16.54
CA ARG A 197 -19.14 2.62 -16.49
C ARG A 197 -20.55 2.11 -16.18
N ASN A 198 -21.02 1.07 -16.84
CA ASN A 198 -22.33 0.47 -16.58
C ASN A 198 -22.41 -0.11 -15.15
N LEU A 199 -21.34 -0.71 -14.66
CA LEU A 199 -21.25 -1.19 -13.28
C LEU A 199 -21.32 -0.03 -12.29
N THR A 200 -20.55 1.03 -12.52
CA THR A 200 -20.54 2.24 -11.68
C THR A 200 -21.94 2.88 -11.63
N GLU A 201 -22.63 3.03 -12.76
CA GLU A 201 -23.98 3.56 -12.78
C GLU A 201 -24.98 2.68 -11.97
N GLN A 202 -24.89 1.36 -12.07
CA GLN A 202 -25.74 0.45 -11.26
C GLN A 202 -25.43 0.55 -9.77
N MET A 203 -24.16 0.67 -9.40
CA MET A 203 -23.74 0.85 -8.00
C MET A 203 -24.26 2.19 -7.45
N GLN A 204 -24.19 3.27 -8.22
CA GLN A 204 -24.74 4.59 -7.86
C GLN A 204 -26.26 4.53 -7.64
N LEU A 205 -27.00 3.86 -8.51
CA LEU A 205 -28.45 3.70 -8.37
C LEU A 205 -28.84 2.91 -7.12
N GLU A 206 -28.15 1.83 -6.83
CA GLU A 206 -28.41 1.06 -5.60
C GLU A 206 -28.05 1.87 -4.35
N PHE A 207 -26.94 2.61 -4.37
CA PHE A 207 -26.57 3.48 -3.26
C PHE A 207 -27.64 4.56 -2.98
N LEU A 208 -28.15 5.22 -4.03
CA LEU A 208 -29.24 6.21 -3.91
C LEU A 208 -30.53 5.60 -3.36
N GLU A 209 -30.85 4.34 -3.73
CA GLU A 209 -31.99 3.61 -3.14
C GLU A 209 -31.74 3.35 -1.64
N LYS A 210 -30.53 2.93 -1.25
CA LYS A 210 -30.19 2.69 0.15
C LYS A 210 -30.19 3.95 1.02
N LEU A 211 -29.93 5.11 0.46
CA LEU A 211 -30.05 6.38 1.18
C LEU A 211 -31.49 6.66 1.68
N GLN A 212 -32.50 6.02 1.12
CA GLN A 212 -33.88 6.15 1.59
C GLN A 212 -34.23 5.18 2.74
N ASP A 213 -33.40 4.19 3.05
CA ASP A 213 -33.65 3.26 4.16
C ASP A 213 -33.33 3.93 5.50
N PRO A 214 -34.33 4.17 6.37
CA PRO A 214 -34.15 4.87 7.64
C PRO A 214 -33.34 4.06 8.67
N ARG A 215 -33.14 2.77 8.49
CA ARG A 215 -32.36 1.91 9.39
C ARG A 215 -30.87 2.06 9.20
N LEU A 216 -30.44 2.53 8.02
CA LEU A 216 -29.03 2.64 7.67
C LEU A 216 -28.47 3.97 8.18
N VAL A 217 -27.54 3.88 9.11
CA VAL A 217 -26.82 5.03 9.70
C VAL A 217 -25.38 5.17 9.24
N TYR A 218 -24.82 4.12 8.62
CA TYR A 218 -23.55 4.15 7.90
C TYR A 218 -23.74 3.71 6.45
N LEU A 219 -23.36 4.56 5.52
CA LEU A 219 -23.38 4.21 4.10
C LEU A 219 -22.09 4.72 3.45
N ASP A 220 -21.44 3.87 2.67
CA ASP A 220 -20.36 4.31 1.81
C ASP A 220 -20.58 3.86 0.36
N HIS A 221 -20.06 4.66 -0.57
CA HIS A 221 -20.08 4.41 -2.00
C HIS A 221 -18.70 4.71 -2.58
N PHE A 222 -18.17 3.78 -3.36
CA PHE A 222 -16.90 3.90 -4.06
C PHE A 222 -17.18 4.22 -5.53
N ASP A 223 -16.58 5.29 -6.02
CA ASP A 223 -16.67 5.75 -7.40
C ASP A 223 -15.27 5.78 -8.03
N ALA A 224 -15.04 4.92 -9.02
CA ALA A 224 -13.78 4.82 -9.76
C ALA A 224 -13.87 5.47 -11.15
N ASP A 225 -14.96 6.18 -11.49
CA ASP A 225 -15.16 6.73 -12.84
C ASP A 225 -14.11 7.78 -13.18
N PHE A 226 -13.73 8.62 -12.21
CA PHE A 226 -12.70 9.64 -12.43
C PHE A 226 -11.33 9.01 -12.69
N ASP A 227 -10.88 8.11 -11.83
CA ASP A 227 -9.58 7.42 -11.93
C ASP A 227 -9.43 6.72 -13.28
N HIS A 228 -10.44 5.94 -13.66
CA HIS A 228 -10.48 5.25 -14.95
C HIS A 228 -10.33 6.16 -16.13
N ASN A 229 -11.08 7.28 -16.14
CA ASN A 229 -11.00 8.26 -17.22
C ASN A 229 -9.62 8.96 -17.25
N ALA A 230 -9.08 9.29 -16.08
CA ALA A 230 -7.79 9.97 -15.96
C ALA A 230 -6.63 9.09 -16.46
N HIS A 231 -6.65 7.79 -16.18
CA HIS A 231 -5.66 6.84 -16.72
C HIS A 231 -5.65 6.72 -18.25
N LEU A 232 -6.70 7.12 -18.90
CA LEU A 232 -6.85 6.96 -20.33
C LEU A 232 -6.59 8.23 -21.10
N SER A 233 -6.78 9.38 -20.47
CA SER A 233 -6.60 10.66 -21.14
C SER A 233 -6.23 11.77 -20.17
N ASN A 234 -5.14 12.50 -20.48
CA ASN A 234 -4.82 13.78 -19.85
C ASN A 234 -5.51 14.95 -20.54
N ASN A 235 -6.50 14.69 -21.39
CA ASN A 235 -7.25 15.75 -22.04
C ASN A 235 -8.21 16.44 -21.05
N SER A 236 -8.10 17.75 -20.97
CA SER A 236 -8.92 18.58 -20.09
C SER A 236 -10.44 18.40 -20.30
N ALA A 237 -10.88 18.13 -21.51
CA ALA A 237 -12.29 17.90 -21.81
C ALA A 237 -12.78 16.53 -21.28
N ASP A 238 -11.95 15.49 -21.35
CA ASP A 238 -12.27 14.16 -20.82
C ASP A 238 -12.37 14.20 -19.29
N GLN A 239 -11.38 14.78 -18.66
CA GLN A 239 -11.38 15.01 -17.21
C GLN A 239 -12.55 15.89 -16.77
N GLY A 240 -12.85 16.95 -17.53
CA GLY A 240 -14.01 17.81 -17.27
C GLY A 240 -15.34 17.05 -17.34
N ARG A 241 -15.47 16.11 -18.28
CA ARG A 241 -16.67 15.25 -18.35
C ARG A 241 -16.79 14.29 -17.17
N ALA A 242 -15.66 13.69 -16.73
CA ALA A 242 -15.66 12.84 -15.55
C ALA A 242 -16.04 13.62 -14.29
N LEU A 243 -15.44 14.80 -14.10
CA LEU A 243 -15.80 15.70 -12.98
C LEU A 243 -17.26 16.16 -13.02
N ALA A 244 -17.81 16.44 -14.20
CA ALA A 244 -19.22 16.81 -14.32
C ALA A 244 -20.17 15.67 -13.93
N ARG A 245 -19.79 14.41 -14.21
CA ARG A 245 -20.55 13.24 -13.74
C ARG A 245 -20.47 13.09 -12.22
N LEU A 246 -19.29 13.27 -11.64
CA LEU A 246 -19.08 13.26 -10.19
C LEU A 246 -19.89 14.37 -9.52
N ASP A 247 -19.84 15.59 -10.04
CA ASP A 247 -20.65 16.72 -9.55
C ASP A 247 -22.15 16.41 -9.58
N GLY A 248 -22.63 15.84 -10.66
CA GLY A 248 -24.01 15.37 -10.78
C GLY A 248 -24.36 14.26 -9.78
N LEU A 249 -23.42 13.36 -9.46
CA LEU A 249 -23.59 12.35 -8.42
C LEU A 249 -23.71 12.99 -7.04
N VAL A 250 -22.84 13.94 -6.71
CA VAL A 250 -22.93 14.73 -5.46
C VAL A 250 -24.31 15.38 -5.33
N GLY A 251 -24.81 15.99 -6.41
CA GLY A 251 -26.15 16.59 -6.42
C GLY A 251 -27.26 15.58 -6.16
N ARG A 252 -27.20 14.40 -6.76
CA ARG A 252 -28.17 13.31 -6.50
C ARG A 252 -28.10 12.80 -5.06
N ILE A 253 -26.90 12.57 -4.54
CA ILE A 253 -26.69 12.13 -3.15
C ILE A 253 -27.24 13.17 -2.18
N TRP A 254 -26.86 14.44 -2.37
CA TRP A 254 -27.33 15.56 -1.53
C TRP A 254 -28.85 15.65 -1.53
N SER A 255 -29.46 15.63 -2.71
CA SER A 255 -30.92 15.67 -2.85
C SER A 255 -31.61 14.48 -2.20
N ALA A 256 -31.02 13.27 -2.32
CA ALA A 256 -31.51 12.07 -1.65
C ALA A 256 -31.45 12.18 -0.13
N ILE A 257 -30.37 12.75 0.42
CA ILE A 257 -30.23 13.01 1.87
C ILE A 257 -31.28 14.01 2.34
N GLN A 258 -31.46 15.13 1.64
CA GLN A 258 -32.43 16.17 2.02
C GLN A 258 -33.88 15.68 2.00
N ASN A 259 -34.17 14.70 1.15
CA ASN A 259 -35.52 14.09 1.06
C ASN A 259 -35.67 12.85 1.96
N SER A 260 -34.64 12.48 2.74
CA SER A 260 -34.69 11.33 3.64
C SER A 260 -35.15 11.72 5.05
N ALA A 261 -35.50 10.72 5.87
CA ALA A 261 -35.80 10.92 7.28
C ALA A 261 -34.61 11.45 8.09
N TRP A 262 -33.39 11.41 7.52
CA TRP A 262 -32.14 11.82 8.14
C TRP A 262 -31.65 13.21 7.67
N ALA A 263 -32.47 13.96 6.97
CA ALA A 263 -32.15 15.36 6.60
C ALA A 263 -31.66 16.13 7.81
N GLY A 264 -30.75 16.90 7.91
CA GLY A 264 -30.26 17.65 9.08
C GLY A 264 -29.57 16.84 10.19
N GLN A 265 -29.54 15.51 10.06
CA GLN A 265 -28.77 14.63 10.98
C GLN A 265 -27.68 13.83 10.24
N THR A 266 -27.56 14.00 8.94
CA THR A 266 -26.57 13.33 8.09
C THR A 266 -25.31 14.19 7.96
N ILE A 267 -24.17 13.54 8.03
CA ILE A 267 -22.88 14.08 7.62
C ILE A 267 -22.53 13.42 6.30
N LEU A 268 -22.36 14.23 5.26
CA LEU A 268 -21.87 13.80 3.95
C LEU A 268 -20.39 14.12 3.85
N VAL A 269 -19.58 13.10 3.55
CA VAL A 269 -18.14 13.23 3.36
C VAL A 269 -17.78 12.80 1.94
N MET A 270 -17.00 13.59 1.23
CA MET A 270 -16.33 13.21 0.00
C MET A 270 -14.83 13.11 0.26
N VAL A 271 -14.26 11.96 0.00
CA VAL A 271 -12.84 11.68 0.23
C VAL A 271 -12.24 10.92 -0.94
N SER A 272 -11.00 11.28 -1.31
CA SER A 272 -10.21 10.51 -2.27
C SER A 272 -9.01 9.89 -1.57
N ASP A 273 -8.59 8.73 -2.06
CA ASP A 273 -7.46 7.98 -1.54
C ASP A 273 -6.12 8.59 -1.94
N HIS A 274 -5.98 9.06 -3.18
CA HIS A 274 -4.80 9.73 -3.69
C HIS A 274 -5.16 10.74 -4.77
N GLY A 275 -4.18 11.51 -5.20
CA GLY A 275 -4.26 12.34 -6.40
C GLY A 275 -3.77 11.58 -7.62
N MET A 276 -3.52 12.33 -8.70
CA MET A 276 -3.03 11.79 -9.95
C MET A 276 -2.23 12.85 -10.69
N ASN A 277 -1.14 12.47 -11.32
CA ASN A 277 -0.36 13.37 -12.17
C ASN A 277 -1.10 13.56 -13.50
N THR A 278 -1.97 14.54 -13.54
CA THR A 278 -2.87 14.87 -14.67
C THR A 278 -2.59 16.27 -15.20
N LYS A 279 -1.35 16.72 -15.22
CA LYS A 279 -1.01 18.02 -15.80
C LYS A 279 -1.47 18.06 -17.25
N GLU A 280 -2.37 18.98 -17.54
CA GLU A 280 -3.00 19.13 -18.86
C GLU A 280 -1.94 19.28 -19.96
N ALA A 281 -2.08 18.52 -21.03
CA ALA A 281 -1.17 18.47 -22.17
C ALA A 281 0.27 18.02 -21.86
N ILE A 282 0.56 17.55 -20.66
CA ILE A 282 1.86 16.97 -20.33
C ILE A 282 1.70 15.44 -20.26
N TYR A 283 2.34 14.79 -21.20
CA TYR A 283 2.40 13.33 -21.24
C TYR A 283 3.71 12.87 -20.62
N SER A 284 3.68 11.76 -19.92
CA SER A 284 4.89 11.11 -19.45
C SER A 284 5.33 10.04 -20.44
N GLN A 285 6.64 9.94 -20.64
CA GLN A 285 7.23 8.90 -21.50
C GLN A 285 7.42 7.62 -20.71
N GLY A 286 7.01 6.48 -21.30
CA GLY A 286 7.24 5.17 -20.73
C GLY A 286 8.70 4.73 -20.84
N TYR A 287 9.22 4.11 -19.77
CA TYR A 287 10.49 3.42 -19.77
C TYR A 287 10.33 2.00 -19.21
N SER A 288 10.77 1.00 -19.95
CA SER A 288 10.60 -0.40 -19.57
C SER A 288 11.71 -0.87 -18.63
N LEU A 289 11.46 -0.85 -17.33
CA LEU A 289 12.33 -1.52 -16.35
C LEU A 289 12.38 -3.03 -16.59
N LEU A 290 11.31 -3.62 -17.11
CA LEU A 290 11.24 -5.03 -17.49
C LEU A 290 12.34 -5.40 -18.49
N ASP A 291 12.50 -4.59 -19.55
CA ASP A 291 13.51 -4.84 -20.58
C ASP A 291 14.93 -4.57 -20.05
N LEU A 292 15.07 -3.58 -19.15
CA LEU A 292 16.35 -3.32 -18.48
C LEU A 292 16.82 -4.56 -17.70
N PHE A 293 16.00 -5.13 -16.83
CA PHE A 293 16.37 -6.31 -16.05
C PHE A 293 16.52 -7.58 -16.91
N ARG A 294 15.85 -7.66 -18.02
CA ARG A 294 16.00 -8.77 -18.98
C ARG A 294 17.27 -8.67 -19.82
N SER A 295 17.81 -7.49 -20.00
CA SER A 295 19.05 -7.28 -20.77
C SER A 295 20.23 -8.00 -20.11
N ILE A 296 21.29 -8.20 -20.90
CA ILE A 296 22.54 -8.79 -20.38
C ILE A 296 23.15 -7.90 -19.31
N GLU A 297 23.14 -6.59 -19.54
CA GLU A 297 23.63 -5.56 -18.61
C GLU A 297 22.84 -5.54 -17.33
N GLY A 298 21.52 -5.75 -17.41
CA GLY A 298 20.60 -5.83 -16.28
C GLY A 298 20.59 -7.16 -15.56
N GLY A 299 21.40 -8.14 -16.05
CA GLY A 299 21.57 -9.45 -15.41
C GLY A 299 20.89 -10.63 -16.08
N GLY A 300 20.13 -10.41 -17.16
CA GLY A 300 19.45 -11.46 -17.91
C GLY A 300 18.33 -12.14 -17.11
N HIS A 301 17.61 -11.39 -16.31
CA HIS A 301 16.58 -11.91 -15.40
C HIS A 301 15.34 -12.43 -16.11
N HIS A 302 14.67 -13.39 -15.46
CA HIS A 302 13.28 -13.74 -15.74
C HIS A 302 12.41 -12.85 -14.89
N VAL A 303 11.70 -11.92 -15.53
CA VAL A 303 10.94 -10.87 -14.85
C VAL A 303 9.45 -11.18 -14.92
N LEU A 304 8.77 -11.19 -13.79
CA LEU A 304 7.32 -11.18 -13.66
C LEU A 304 6.87 -9.79 -13.23
N VAL A 305 5.86 -9.25 -13.92
CA VAL A 305 5.27 -7.95 -13.60
C VAL A 305 3.78 -8.14 -13.35
N ASN A 306 3.22 -7.48 -12.35
CA ASN A 306 1.80 -7.60 -12.00
C ASN A 306 0.87 -6.92 -13.01
N ARG A 307 1.34 -5.90 -13.72
CA ARG A 307 0.56 -5.17 -14.74
C ARG A 307 0.65 -5.82 -16.11
N HIS A 308 -0.04 -6.94 -16.27
CA HIS A 308 -0.23 -7.56 -17.59
C HIS A 308 -1.71 -7.58 -17.95
N PRO A 309 -2.03 -7.49 -19.26
CA PRO A 309 -3.40 -7.74 -19.70
C PRO A 309 -3.91 -9.06 -19.17
N LEU A 310 -5.20 -9.12 -18.81
CA LEU A 310 -5.87 -10.28 -18.21
C LEU A 310 -5.56 -11.64 -18.86
N GLY A 311 -5.18 -11.66 -20.14
CA GLY A 311 -4.77 -12.88 -20.84
C GLY A 311 -3.38 -13.41 -20.47
N GLU A 312 -2.57 -12.65 -19.75
CA GLU A 312 -1.20 -13.04 -19.38
C GLU A 312 -1.12 -13.74 -18.01
N TYR A 313 -2.14 -13.55 -17.18
CA TYR A 313 -2.28 -14.28 -15.91
C TYR A 313 -3.25 -15.44 -16.07
N LYS A 314 -2.77 -16.65 -15.95
CA LYS A 314 -3.64 -17.79 -15.72
C LYS A 314 -3.81 -17.95 -14.22
N LEU A 315 -4.98 -17.60 -13.76
CA LEU A 315 -5.33 -17.71 -12.36
C LEU A 315 -5.46 -19.18 -11.98
N LYS A 316 -4.73 -19.59 -10.95
CA LYS A 316 -4.77 -20.95 -10.42
C LYS A 316 -5.56 -20.97 -9.12
N GLY A 317 -6.53 -21.84 -9.06
CA GLY A 317 -7.35 -22.04 -7.87
C GLY A 317 -8.63 -21.21 -7.86
N LEU A 318 -9.28 -21.21 -6.70
CA LEU A 318 -10.55 -20.55 -6.47
C LEU A 318 -10.43 -19.07 -6.12
N ASP A 319 -9.19 -18.64 -5.88
CA ASP A 319 -8.88 -17.28 -5.45
C ASP A 319 -8.13 -16.52 -6.56
N PRO A 320 -8.81 -15.61 -7.29
CA PRO A 320 -8.23 -14.88 -8.37
C PRO A 320 -7.24 -13.79 -7.93
N PHE A 321 -7.30 -13.35 -6.66
CA PHE A 321 -6.47 -12.27 -6.14
C PHE A 321 -5.18 -12.77 -5.48
N VAL A 322 -5.14 -14.04 -5.14
CA VAL A 322 -3.96 -14.66 -4.58
C VAL A 322 -3.48 -15.72 -5.55
N THR A 323 -2.55 -15.34 -6.42
CA THR A 323 -1.98 -16.22 -7.42
C THR A 323 -0.70 -16.84 -6.90
N GLU A 324 -0.47 -18.10 -7.22
CA GLU A 324 0.82 -18.72 -7.02
C GLU A 324 1.71 -18.44 -8.22
N VAL A 325 2.92 -17.96 -7.98
CA VAL A 325 3.92 -17.84 -9.04
C VAL A 325 4.29 -19.25 -9.52
N VAL A 326 4.09 -19.50 -10.78
CA VAL A 326 4.26 -20.83 -11.37
C VAL A 326 5.36 -20.85 -12.43
N THR A 327 6.10 -21.94 -12.48
CA THR A 327 7.18 -22.17 -13.46
C THR A 327 6.66 -22.77 -14.76
N SER A 328 5.43 -23.30 -14.75
CA SER A 328 4.86 -23.98 -15.91
C SER A 328 4.32 -22.99 -16.92
N SER A 329 4.78 -23.10 -18.17
CA SER A 329 4.24 -22.34 -19.30
C SER A 329 2.76 -22.63 -19.58
N GLN A 330 2.21 -23.72 -19.05
CA GLN A 330 0.78 -24.05 -19.18
C GLN A 330 -0.09 -23.24 -18.20
N GLU A 331 0.51 -22.72 -17.14
CA GLU A 331 -0.22 -22.04 -16.04
C GLU A 331 -0.07 -20.53 -16.06
N SER A 332 0.82 -19.99 -16.91
CA SER A 332 0.95 -18.55 -17.14
C SER A 332 1.24 -18.26 -18.59
N SER A 333 0.41 -17.45 -19.25
CA SER A 333 0.65 -17.02 -20.61
C SER A 333 1.94 -16.22 -20.75
N TYR A 334 2.38 -15.58 -19.68
CA TYR A 334 3.63 -14.86 -19.60
C TYR A 334 4.85 -15.75 -19.77
N LEU A 335 4.80 -16.97 -19.22
CA LEU A 335 5.87 -17.97 -19.33
C LEU A 335 5.66 -18.95 -20.51
N LYS A 336 4.61 -18.74 -21.31
CA LYS A 336 4.10 -19.69 -22.31
C LYS A 336 5.12 -20.13 -23.36
N HIS A 337 6.15 -19.32 -23.62
CA HIS A 337 7.16 -19.58 -24.64
C HIS A 337 8.56 -19.82 -24.08
N LYS A 338 8.70 -19.93 -22.76
CA LYS A 338 9.98 -20.13 -22.10
C LYS A 338 10.04 -21.53 -21.49
N PRO A 339 11.20 -22.19 -21.49
CA PRO A 339 11.38 -23.39 -20.70
C PRO A 339 11.10 -23.09 -19.23
N LYS A 340 10.78 -24.11 -18.44
CA LYS A 340 10.47 -24.01 -17.00
C LYS A 340 11.53 -23.19 -16.25
N GLN A 341 11.37 -21.90 -16.20
CA GLN A 341 12.26 -20.98 -15.52
C GLN A 341 11.42 -20.15 -14.56
N TYR A 342 11.85 -20.16 -13.31
CA TYR A 342 11.18 -19.41 -12.27
C TYR A 342 11.61 -17.94 -12.34
N PRO A 343 10.70 -16.96 -12.09
CA PRO A 343 11.08 -15.57 -12.07
C PRO A 343 12.18 -15.32 -11.03
N THR A 344 13.20 -14.57 -11.43
CA THR A 344 14.29 -14.10 -10.55
C THR A 344 14.09 -12.64 -10.15
N VAL A 345 13.17 -11.95 -10.81
CA VAL A 345 12.69 -10.61 -10.48
C VAL A 345 11.17 -10.58 -10.53
N ILE A 346 10.56 -10.03 -9.51
CA ILE A 346 9.12 -9.72 -9.47
C ILE A 346 8.98 -8.22 -9.24
N MET A 347 8.17 -7.55 -10.08
CA MET A 347 7.94 -6.12 -9.99
C MET A 347 6.45 -5.81 -9.89
N ASP A 348 6.11 -4.90 -9.00
CA ASP A 348 4.85 -4.17 -9.02
C ASP A 348 5.08 -2.80 -9.66
N LEU A 349 4.34 -2.51 -10.73
CA LEU A 349 4.41 -1.26 -11.49
C LEU A 349 3.09 -0.48 -11.42
N ASP A 350 2.23 -0.80 -10.48
CA ASP A 350 0.92 -0.18 -10.42
C ASP A 350 1.03 1.33 -10.18
N GLY A 351 0.15 2.12 -10.82
CA GLY A 351 0.27 3.59 -10.84
C GLY A 351 1.32 4.14 -11.82
N ASN A 352 2.30 3.34 -12.24
CA ASN A 352 3.37 3.62 -13.21
C ASN A 352 4.48 4.59 -12.77
N GLU A 353 4.34 5.37 -11.70
CA GLU A 353 5.38 6.31 -11.23
C GLU A 353 6.40 5.68 -10.29
N LEU A 354 6.13 4.43 -9.88
CA LEU A 354 6.93 3.70 -8.92
C LEU A 354 6.98 2.23 -9.30
N ALA A 355 8.12 1.59 -9.03
CA ALA A 355 8.28 0.15 -9.13
C ALA A 355 8.79 -0.43 -7.82
N SER A 356 8.04 -1.36 -7.23
CA SER A 356 8.52 -2.21 -6.15
C SER A 356 9.18 -3.44 -6.76
N VAL A 357 10.49 -3.61 -6.54
CA VAL A 357 11.29 -4.65 -7.16
C VAL A 357 11.76 -5.66 -6.12
N HIS A 358 11.42 -6.93 -6.34
CA HIS A 358 11.85 -8.06 -5.54
C HIS A 358 12.82 -8.92 -6.37
N LEU A 359 14.04 -9.01 -5.92
CA LEU A 359 15.08 -9.81 -6.55
C LEU A 359 15.28 -11.12 -5.77
N ARG A 360 15.60 -12.20 -6.46
CA ARG A 360 16.05 -13.38 -5.79
C ARG A 360 17.38 -13.09 -5.08
N ASN A 361 17.51 -13.51 -3.84
CA ASN A 361 18.69 -13.21 -3.04
C ASN A 361 19.98 -13.66 -3.75
N SER A 362 21.00 -12.81 -3.75
CA SER A 362 22.29 -13.03 -4.41
C SER A 362 22.99 -14.30 -3.95
N ASP A 363 22.99 -14.57 -2.65
CA ASP A 363 23.64 -15.78 -2.08
C ASP A 363 22.90 -17.06 -2.48
N TRP A 364 21.57 -17.01 -2.66
CA TRP A 364 20.83 -18.15 -3.22
C TRP A 364 21.21 -18.43 -4.66
N ASN A 365 21.49 -17.42 -5.44
CA ASN A 365 22.02 -17.60 -6.80
C ASN A 365 23.41 -18.22 -6.75
N ILE A 366 24.29 -17.76 -5.86
CA ILE A 366 25.62 -18.35 -5.64
C ILE A 366 25.49 -19.82 -5.25
N LEU A 367 24.70 -20.14 -4.23
CA LEU A 367 24.47 -21.51 -3.77
C LEU A 367 23.96 -22.41 -4.89
N GLN A 368 22.97 -21.96 -5.65
CA GLN A 368 22.43 -22.74 -6.76
C GLN A 368 23.47 -23.03 -7.82
N ILE A 369 24.25 -22.02 -8.23
CA ILE A 369 25.31 -22.19 -9.23
C ILE A 369 26.39 -23.15 -8.72
N LEU A 370 26.85 -22.98 -7.50
CA LEU A 370 27.87 -23.83 -6.89
C LEU A 370 27.40 -25.29 -6.78
N LEU A 371 26.18 -25.52 -6.29
CA LEU A 371 25.62 -26.87 -6.18
C LEU A 371 25.46 -27.52 -7.56
N GLN A 372 25.02 -26.78 -8.59
CA GLN A 372 24.95 -27.26 -9.96
C GLN A 372 26.33 -27.60 -10.52
N GLN A 373 27.39 -26.83 -10.18
CA GLN A 373 28.76 -27.18 -10.60
C GLN A 373 29.24 -28.42 -9.87
N LEU A 374 28.92 -28.59 -8.59
CA LEU A 374 29.28 -29.77 -7.81
C LEU A 374 28.59 -31.06 -8.27
N GLU A 375 27.43 -30.98 -8.92
CA GLU A 375 26.80 -32.13 -9.59
C GLU A 375 27.60 -32.66 -10.81
N LYS A 376 28.38 -31.80 -11.46
CA LYS A 376 29.14 -32.18 -12.64
C LYS A 376 30.30 -33.12 -12.29
N ARG A 377 30.40 -34.21 -12.99
CA ARG A 377 31.45 -35.21 -12.76
C ARG A 377 32.87 -34.77 -13.16
N ASP A 378 32.93 -33.78 -14.05
CA ASP A 378 34.20 -33.24 -14.57
C ASP A 378 34.82 -32.19 -13.64
N LEU A 379 34.04 -31.59 -12.72
CA LEU A 379 34.59 -30.70 -11.68
C LEU A 379 35.41 -31.53 -10.67
N LYS A 380 36.73 -31.39 -10.67
CA LYS A 380 37.65 -32.20 -9.84
C LYS A 380 38.69 -31.36 -9.10
N GLY A 381 39.39 -32.00 -8.18
CA GLY A 381 40.55 -31.44 -7.50
C GLY A 381 40.25 -30.22 -6.63
N ASN A 382 41.15 -29.24 -6.69
CA ASN A 382 41.09 -28.04 -5.87
C ASN A 382 39.82 -27.21 -6.13
N LEU A 383 39.39 -27.17 -7.40
CA LEU A 383 38.20 -26.41 -7.77
C LEU A 383 36.92 -26.98 -7.12
N ARG A 384 36.82 -28.33 -7.05
CA ARG A 384 35.68 -28.96 -6.36
C ARG A 384 35.73 -28.70 -4.87
N ARG A 385 36.92 -28.75 -4.23
CA ARG A 385 37.08 -28.44 -2.81
C ARG A 385 36.75 -26.99 -2.51
N ALA A 386 37.26 -26.05 -3.30
CA ALA A 386 36.96 -24.63 -3.16
C ALA A 386 35.46 -24.32 -3.34
N ALA A 387 34.80 -24.93 -4.32
CA ALA A 387 33.36 -24.79 -4.50
C ALA A 387 32.55 -25.36 -3.33
N ALA A 388 32.97 -26.53 -2.79
CA ALA A 388 32.33 -27.11 -1.60
C ALA A 388 32.51 -26.22 -0.36
N GLN A 389 33.71 -25.66 -0.18
CA GLN A 389 34.00 -24.72 0.90
C GLN A 389 33.14 -23.47 0.77
N ALA A 390 33.06 -22.87 -0.42
CA ALA A 390 32.25 -21.68 -0.66
C ALA A 390 30.75 -21.91 -0.38
N VAL A 391 30.21 -23.12 -0.66
CA VAL A 391 28.85 -23.49 -0.23
C VAL A 391 28.71 -23.48 1.29
N LEU A 392 29.68 -24.08 2.00
CA LEU A 392 29.65 -24.16 3.46
C LEU A 392 29.81 -22.77 4.11
N ASP A 393 30.66 -21.92 3.53
CA ASP A 393 30.86 -20.54 3.98
C ASP A 393 29.55 -19.73 3.83
N THR A 394 28.88 -19.85 2.69
CA THR A 394 27.57 -19.20 2.47
C THR A 394 26.51 -19.73 3.46
N ILE A 395 26.46 -21.04 3.71
CA ILE A 395 25.56 -21.62 4.70
C ILE A 395 25.89 -21.11 6.11
N SER A 396 27.16 -20.99 6.42
CA SER A 396 27.63 -20.48 7.72
C SER A 396 27.21 -19.05 7.96
N LEU A 397 27.32 -18.20 6.94
CA LEU A 397 26.90 -16.80 6.98
C LEU A 397 25.42 -16.67 7.35
N HIS A 398 24.57 -17.51 6.78
CA HIS A 398 23.12 -17.46 6.99
C HIS A 398 22.62 -18.36 8.11
N ARG A 399 23.51 -19.14 8.74
CA ARG A 399 23.13 -20.20 9.68
C ARG A 399 22.18 -19.74 10.78
N GLN A 400 22.47 -18.59 11.40
CA GLN A 400 21.68 -18.05 12.49
C GLN A 400 20.27 -17.65 12.03
N SER A 401 20.16 -16.90 10.95
CA SER A 401 18.88 -16.47 10.41
C SER A 401 18.04 -17.65 9.93
N TRP A 402 18.66 -18.66 9.32
CA TRP A 402 17.99 -19.88 8.87
C TRP A 402 17.49 -20.76 10.03
N LEU A 403 18.26 -20.83 11.12
CA LEU A 403 17.82 -21.54 12.34
C LEU A 403 16.63 -20.79 12.99
N SER A 404 16.67 -19.45 13.00
CA SER A 404 15.54 -18.64 13.47
C SER A 404 14.30 -18.88 12.61
N LEU A 405 14.43 -18.82 11.29
CA LEU A 405 13.34 -19.11 10.36
C LEU A 405 12.81 -20.54 10.52
N LEU A 406 13.68 -21.54 10.71
CA LEU A 406 13.25 -22.91 10.99
C LEU A 406 12.45 -23.02 12.28
N SER A 407 12.86 -22.31 13.33
CA SER A 407 12.10 -22.24 14.58
C SER A 407 10.73 -21.66 14.35
N GLU A 408 10.65 -20.54 13.63
CA GLU A 408 9.38 -19.90 13.27
C GLU A 408 8.47 -20.84 12.46
N LEU A 409 9.01 -21.52 11.45
CA LEU A 409 8.26 -22.47 10.63
C LEU A 409 7.76 -23.66 11.47
N ASN A 410 8.55 -24.16 12.41
CA ASN A 410 8.15 -25.24 13.32
C ASN A 410 7.04 -24.82 14.29
N GLU A 411 7.00 -23.57 14.69
CA GLU A 411 5.90 -23.01 15.50
C GLU A 411 4.63 -22.79 14.69
N GLU A 412 4.76 -22.31 13.45
CA GLU A 412 3.60 -21.97 12.61
C GLU A 412 2.95 -23.21 11.95
N LEU A 413 3.74 -24.18 11.47
CA LEU A 413 3.22 -25.36 10.78
C LEU A 413 2.16 -26.14 11.55
N PRO A 414 2.28 -26.40 12.87
CA PRO A 414 1.22 -27.05 13.64
C PRO A 414 -0.05 -26.23 13.74
N ARG A 415 0.04 -24.90 13.67
CA ARG A 415 -1.09 -23.98 13.72
C ARG A 415 -1.78 -23.86 12.37
N LEU A 416 -1.00 -24.02 11.29
CA LEU A 416 -1.51 -24.07 9.92
C LEU A 416 -2.15 -25.43 9.56
N ARG A 417 -2.11 -26.41 10.46
CA ARG A 417 -2.83 -27.68 10.25
C ARG A 417 -4.32 -27.41 10.13
N CYS A 418 -4.71 -27.00 8.95
CA CYS A 418 -6.04 -26.63 8.51
C CYS A 418 -6.99 -27.85 8.43
N LEU A 419 -6.54 -28.99 8.94
CA LEU A 419 -7.16 -30.30 8.77
C LEU A 419 -8.09 -30.70 9.93
N GLY A 420 -8.33 -29.81 10.89
CA GLY A 420 -8.86 -30.27 12.17
C GLY A 420 -10.36 -30.19 12.38
N GLU A 421 -11.07 -29.28 11.77
CA GLU A 421 -12.51 -29.18 11.96
C GLU A 421 -13.24 -29.44 10.66
N PRO A 422 -13.98 -30.58 10.58
CA PRO A 422 -14.97 -30.73 9.52
C PRO A 422 -15.90 -29.51 9.60
N PRO A 423 -16.39 -29.00 8.44
CA PRO A 423 -17.42 -27.98 8.46
C PRO A 423 -18.47 -28.46 9.45
N VAL A 424 -18.84 -27.61 10.40
CA VAL A 424 -19.85 -27.91 11.39
C VAL A 424 -21.01 -28.53 10.63
N SER A 425 -21.10 -29.84 10.67
CA SER A 425 -22.19 -30.55 10.05
C SER A 425 -23.42 -30.00 10.77
N GLU A 426 -24.24 -29.28 10.05
CA GLU A 426 -25.54 -28.87 10.54
C GLU A 426 -26.17 -30.05 11.22
N ASN A 427 -26.27 -29.99 12.52
CA ASN A 427 -27.15 -30.89 13.24
C ASN A 427 -28.56 -30.53 12.77
N ARG A 428 -29.05 -31.26 11.74
CA ARG A 428 -30.35 -31.08 11.10
C ARG A 428 -31.55 -31.27 12.04
N ARG A 429 -31.36 -31.21 13.35
CA ARG A 429 -32.37 -31.48 14.36
C ARG A 429 -33.00 -30.28 15.06
N SER A 430 -32.67 -29.01 14.71
CA SER A 430 -33.49 -27.91 15.21
C SER A 430 -34.41 -27.37 14.13
N SER A 431 -35.68 -27.80 14.23
CA SER A 431 -36.79 -27.41 13.36
C SER A 431 -37.33 -25.99 13.62
N GLN A 432 -36.55 -25.11 14.22
CA GLN A 432 -36.93 -23.70 14.32
C GLN A 432 -36.71 -23.03 12.96
N LYS A 433 -37.74 -22.37 12.44
CA LYS A 433 -37.64 -21.52 11.25
C LYS A 433 -36.66 -20.39 11.52
N LYS A 434 -35.38 -20.58 11.14
CA LYS A 434 -34.35 -19.52 11.15
C LYS A 434 -34.83 -18.36 10.28
N SER A 435 -34.64 -17.14 10.73
CA SER A 435 -34.90 -15.95 9.94
C SER A 435 -34.01 -15.94 8.68
N GLN A 436 -34.36 -15.16 7.67
CA GLN A 436 -33.52 -15.01 6.46
C GLN A 436 -32.11 -14.46 6.85
N ALA A 437 -32.07 -13.50 7.78
CA ALA A 437 -30.84 -12.92 8.29
C ALA A 437 -29.93 -13.97 8.98
N ASP A 438 -30.51 -14.90 9.77
CA ASP A 438 -29.73 -15.98 10.40
C ASP A 438 -29.14 -16.95 9.37
N ARG A 439 -29.89 -17.25 8.30
CA ARG A 439 -29.41 -18.10 7.20
C ARG A 439 -28.28 -17.41 6.43
N ASP A 440 -28.42 -16.13 6.15
CA ASP A 440 -27.41 -15.35 5.44
C ASP A 440 -26.13 -15.21 6.28
N ALA A 441 -26.24 -14.97 7.58
CA ALA A 441 -25.11 -14.92 8.51
C ALA A 441 -24.39 -16.28 8.65
N GLU A 442 -25.13 -17.38 8.70
CA GLU A 442 -24.56 -18.72 8.75
C GLU A 442 -23.87 -19.10 7.42
N GLN A 443 -24.46 -18.74 6.31
CA GLN A 443 -23.88 -18.95 5.00
C GLN A 443 -22.59 -18.12 4.82
N GLU A 444 -22.56 -16.90 5.33
CA GLU A 444 -21.38 -16.04 5.33
C GLU A 444 -20.26 -16.61 6.22
N ARG A 445 -20.57 -17.08 7.44
CA ARG A 445 -19.59 -17.75 8.32
C ARG A 445 -18.97 -18.97 7.64
N SER A 446 -19.80 -19.80 6.99
CA SER A 446 -19.31 -20.97 6.26
C SER A 446 -18.39 -20.61 5.10
N ARG A 447 -18.70 -19.54 4.38
CA ARG A 447 -17.85 -19.02 3.28
C ARG A 447 -16.50 -18.55 3.76
N ARG A 448 -16.47 -17.75 4.84
CA ARG A 448 -15.23 -17.28 5.48
C ARG A 448 -14.37 -18.45 5.95
N GLN A 449 -14.98 -19.46 6.55
CA GLN A 449 -14.25 -20.64 7.01
C GLN A 449 -13.61 -21.41 5.85
N ILE A 450 -14.29 -21.54 4.70
CA ILE A 450 -13.74 -22.19 3.51
C ILE A 450 -12.56 -21.38 2.96
N ALA A 451 -12.70 -20.06 2.82
CA ALA A 451 -11.64 -19.20 2.30
C ALA A 451 -10.37 -19.24 3.18
N ARG A 452 -10.54 -19.15 4.51
CA ARG A 452 -9.45 -19.31 5.48
C ARG A 452 -8.74 -20.65 5.35
N ARG A 453 -9.50 -21.73 5.17
CA ARG A 453 -8.94 -23.07 4.99
C ARG A 453 -8.09 -23.17 3.74
N ASP A 454 -8.57 -22.66 2.60
CA ASP A 454 -7.85 -22.72 1.33
C ASP A 454 -6.55 -21.89 1.37
N SER A 455 -6.59 -20.70 1.96
CA SER A 455 -5.41 -19.85 2.17
C SER A 455 -4.39 -20.55 3.07
N CYS A 456 -4.86 -21.14 4.15
CA CYS A 456 -4.06 -21.88 5.10
C CYS A 456 -3.32 -23.06 4.45
N GLN A 457 -3.98 -23.90 3.65
CA GLN A 457 -3.36 -25.05 2.96
C GLN A 457 -2.26 -24.63 1.99
N LYS A 458 -2.44 -23.50 1.32
CA LYS A 458 -1.42 -22.96 0.41
C LYS A 458 -0.19 -22.47 1.17
N ASN A 459 -0.38 -21.81 2.30
CA ASN A 459 0.71 -21.38 3.17
C ASN A 459 1.47 -22.58 3.75
N GLU A 460 0.75 -23.60 4.20
CA GLU A 460 1.34 -24.84 4.72
C GLU A 460 2.29 -25.49 3.70
N SER A 461 1.88 -25.60 2.44
CA SER A 461 2.74 -26.19 1.41
C SER A 461 4.03 -25.38 1.14
N GLY A 462 3.96 -24.06 1.21
CA GLY A 462 5.13 -23.18 1.11
C GLY A 462 6.08 -23.36 2.29
N TYR A 463 5.55 -23.37 3.49
CA TYR A 463 6.33 -23.50 4.73
C TYR A 463 7.00 -24.87 4.84
N VAL A 464 6.32 -25.95 4.47
CA VAL A 464 6.93 -27.30 4.42
C VAL A 464 8.09 -27.35 3.44
N ARG A 465 7.94 -26.74 2.27
CA ARG A 465 9.00 -26.65 1.26
C ARG A 465 10.24 -25.95 1.80
N TRP A 466 10.07 -24.80 2.45
CA TRP A 466 11.15 -24.07 3.08
C TRP A 466 11.83 -24.85 4.19
N LYS A 467 11.05 -25.43 5.10
CA LYS A 467 11.57 -26.24 6.18
C LYS A 467 12.48 -27.34 5.64
N ASN A 468 12.01 -28.10 4.65
CA ASN A 468 12.78 -29.20 4.04
C ASN A 468 14.07 -28.70 3.39
N ALA A 469 14.03 -27.55 2.71
CA ALA A 469 15.20 -26.95 2.09
C ALA A 469 16.25 -26.51 3.12
N LEU A 470 15.85 -25.77 4.14
CA LEU A 470 16.73 -25.30 5.20
C LEU A 470 17.35 -26.48 5.99
N GLU A 471 16.54 -27.48 6.34
CA GLU A 471 17.06 -28.70 6.99
C GLU A 471 18.05 -29.47 6.11
N GLY A 472 17.79 -29.52 4.80
CA GLY A 472 18.71 -30.16 3.85
C GLY A 472 20.03 -29.41 3.74
N LEU A 473 20.01 -28.09 3.59
CA LEU A 473 21.17 -27.24 3.47
C LEU A 473 22.03 -27.25 4.75
N LEU A 474 21.39 -27.14 5.90
CA LEU A 474 22.09 -27.15 7.20
C LEU A 474 22.77 -28.48 7.57
N LYS A 475 22.43 -29.58 6.90
CA LYS A 475 23.04 -30.90 7.06
C LYS A 475 24.23 -31.14 6.13
N LEU A 476 24.48 -30.25 5.16
CA LEU A 476 25.59 -30.39 4.22
C LEU A 476 26.95 -30.32 4.93
N ASN A 477 27.89 -31.12 4.42
CA ASN A 477 29.27 -31.13 4.86
C ASN A 477 30.18 -31.42 3.66
N HIS A 478 31.50 -31.27 3.83
CA HIS A 478 32.48 -31.50 2.78
C HIS A 478 32.32 -32.87 2.11
N ALA A 479 32.21 -33.94 2.88
CA ALA A 479 32.12 -35.31 2.34
C ALA A 479 30.88 -35.47 1.44
N THR A 480 29.76 -34.88 1.84
CA THR A 480 28.52 -34.90 1.05
C THR A 480 28.65 -34.09 -0.23
N LEU A 481 29.21 -32.89 -0.16
CA LEU A 481 29.37 -31.98 -1.31
C LEU A 481 30.38 -32.51 -2.32
N GLU A 482 31.50 -33.04 -1.84
CA GLU A 482 32.56 -33.58 -2.71
C GLU A 482 32.18 -34.92 -3.36
N SER A 483 31.24 -35.66 -2.79
CA SER A 483 30.74 -36.92 -3.33
C SER A 483 30.10 -36.82 -4.73
N GLY A 484 29.66 -35.60 -5.13
CA GLY A 484 28.93 -35.37 -6.38
C GLY A 484 27.51 -35.95 -6.39
N ARG A 485 27.01 -36.36 -5.22
CA ARG A 485 25.64 -36.94 -5.05
C ARG A 485 24.56 -35.91 -4.69
N VAL A 486 24.98 -34.68 -4.40
CA VAL A 486 24.06 -33.60 -4.05
C VAL A 486 23.36 -33.13 -5.30
N LYS A 487 22.03 -32.93 -5.22
CA LYS A 487 21.22 -32.38 -6.31
C LYS A 487 20.73 -31.00 -5.92
N ALA A 488 21.13 -29.97 -6.68
CA ALA A 488 20.80 -28.58 -6.43
C ALA A 488 19.27 -28.36 -6.36
N ASP A 489 18.54 -28.92 -7.31
CA ASP A 489 17.08 -28.75 -7.43
C ASP A 489 16.29 -29.36 -6.25
N SER A 490 16.89 -30.33 -5.53
CA SER A 490 16.26 -30.93 -4.34
C SER A 490 16.52 -30.13 -3.08
N LEU A 491 17.58 -29.30 -3.06
CA LEU A 491 17.99 -28.52 -1.90
C LEU A 491 17.50 -27.09 -1.94
N ILE A 492 17.46 -26.49 -3.12
CA ILE A 492 17.06 -25.10 -3.30
C ILE A 492 15.68 -25.06 -3.96
N PRO A 493 14.64 -24.63 -3.25
CA PRO A 493 13.31 -24.48 -3.84
C PRO A 493 13.35 -23.47 -4.96
N GLU A 494 12.98 -23.88 -6.17
CA GLU A 494 12.89 -22.96 -7.30
C GLU A 494 11.94 -21.78 -7.04
N LYS A 495 10.91 -22.03 -6.25
CA LYS A 495 9.80 -21.08 -6.00
C LYS A 495 10.09 -20.07 -4.90
N VAL A 496 11.34 -19.82 -4.57
CA VAL A 496 11.60 -19.00 -3.42
C VAL A 496 12.65 -17.94 -3.72
N MET A 497 12.27 -16.71 -3.37
CA MET A 497 13.12 -15.53 -3.54
C MET A 497 14.04 -15.30 -2.33
N ALA A 498 13.84 -16.00 -1.21
CA ALA A 498 14.50 -15.81 0.07
C ALA A 498 14.30 -14.41 0.70
N ASP A 499 15.06 -14.07 1.73
CA ASP A 499 15.00 -12.76 2.38
C ASP A 499 15.45 -11.65 1.42
N ALA A 500 15.16 -10.40 1.77
CA ALA A 500 15.62 -9.24 1.02
C ALA A 500 17.16 -9.19 0.95
N ASN A 501 17.67 -8.71 -0.16
CA ASN A 501 19.09 -8.51 -0.35
C ASN A 501 19.59 -7.34 0.52
N SER A 502 20.80 -7.44 1.05
CA SER A 502 21.47 -6.31 1.66
C SER A 502 21.89 -5.28 0.59
N ILE A 503 22.20 -4.05 1.01
CA ILE A 503 22.75 -3.04 0.10
C ILE A 503 24.02 -3.54 -0.57
N TYR A 504 24.89 -4.21 0.20
CA TYR A 504 26.11 -4.81 -0.36
C TYR A 504 25.77 -5.82 -1.47
N ASP A 505 24.81 -6.71 -1.23
CA ASP A 505 24.38 -7.69 -2.23
C ASP A 505 23.81 -7.01 -3.49
N LEU A 506 23.03 -5.93 -3.33
CA LEU A 506 22.49 -5.18 -4.45
C LEU A 506 23.54 -4.44 -5.27
N GLN A 507 24.64 -3.99 -4.63
CA GLN A 507 25.80 -3.37 -5.30
C GLN A 507 26.71 -4.40 -5.99
N ASN A 508 26.68 -5.66 -5.54
CA ASN A 508 27.49 -6.77 -6.03
C ASN A 508 26.61 -7.98 -6.42
N TYR A 509 25.43 -7.72 -6.94
CA TYR A 509 24.41 -8.74 -7.16
C TYR A 509 24.83 -9.81 -8.16
N VAL A 510 24.86 -11.08 -7.73
CA VAL A 510 25.22 -12.21 -8.57
C VAL A 510 24.01 -12.62 -9.42
N THR A 511 24.19 -12.60 -10.74
CA THR A 511 23.14 -12.91 -11.72
C THR A 511 23.31 -14.26 -12.39
N GLY A 512 24.50 -14.80 -12.41
CA GLY A 512 24.82 -16.09 -13.06
C GLY A 512 26.29 -16.43 -13.03
N PRO A 513 26.69 -17.56 -13.63
CA PRO A 513 28.10 -17.95 -13.75
C PRO A 513 28.85 -16.98 -14.65
N GLY A 514 30.10 -16.73 -14.33
CA GLY A 514 31.04 -16.00 -15.19
C GLY A 514 31.38 -16.79 -16.46
N PRO A 515 31.89 -16.12 -17.49
CA PRO A 515 32.22 -16.76 -18.77
C PRO A 515 33.37 -17.76 -18.63
N ALA A 516 34.29 -17.58 -17.67
CA ALA A 516 35.42 -18.49 -17.41
C ALA A 516 35.02 -19.69 -16.55
N GLY A 517 33.77 -19.76 -16.04
CA GLY A 517 33.38 -20.77 -15.05
C GLY A 517 33.92 -20.41 -13.66
N LEU A 518 34.13 -21.45 -12.81
CA LEU A 518 34.71 -21.26 -11.50
C LEU A 518 36.21 -21.00 -11.61
N VAL A 519 36.70 -20.00 -10.92
CA VAL A 519 38.10 -19.55 -10.92
C VAL A 519 38.60 -19.57 -9.47
N LEU A 520 39.88 -19.90 -9.27
CA LEU A 520 40.55 -19.90 -7.96
C LEU A 520 41.41 -18.62 -7.82
N ASP A 521 41.39 -18.08 -6.63
CA ASP A 521 42.39 -17.11 -6.17
C ASP A 521 43.79 -17.76 -5.97
N GLU A 522 44.79 -16.94 -5.79
CA GLU A 522 46.22 -17.40 -5.59
C GLU A 522 46.37 -18.28 -4.36
N ASP A 523 45.56 -18.11 -3.33
CA ASP A 523 45.54 -18.93 -2.12
C ASP A 523 44.74 -20.26 -2.26
N GLY A 524 44.12 -20.47 -3.41
CA GLY A 524 43.35 -21.68 -3.70
C GLY A 524 41.89 -21.62 -3.23
N THR A 525 41.40 -20.47 -2.78
CA THR A 525 39.98 -20.22 -2.51
C THR A 525 39.25 -19.89 -3.79
N LEU A 526 37.92 -19.86 -3.73
CA LEU A 526 37.10 -19.52 -4.89
C LEU A 526 37.08 -17.99 -5.08
N ASP A 527 37.55 -17.50 -6.22
CA ASP A 527 37.37 -16.12 -6.64
C ASP A 527 35.91 -15.90 -7.00
N ILE A 528 35.16 -15.36 -6.06
CA ILE A 528 33.72 -15.02 -6.27
C ILE A 528 33.56 -13.96 -7.35
N ALA A 529 34.51 -13.03 -7.45
CA ALA A 529 34.44 -11.94 -8.42
C ALA A 529 34.64 -12.45 -9.86
N GLY A 530 35.64 -13.31 -10.08
CA GLY A 530 35.92 -13.88 -11.37
C GLY A 530 34.98 -15.02 -11.77
N SER A 531 34.45 -15.76 -10.79
CA SER A 531 33.58 -16.92 -11.02
C SER A 531 32.14 -16.57 -11.37
N PHE A 532 31.66 -15.36 -11.04
CA PHE A 532 30.26 -14.98 -11.19
C PHE A 532 30.09 -13.66 -11.92
N ARG A 533 29.02 -13.56 -12.71
CA ARG A 533 28.57 -12.29 -13.28
C ARG A 533 27.83 -11.50 -12.22
N ARG A 534 28.22 -10.23 -12.06
CA ARG A 534 27.65 -9.33 -11.07
C ARG A 534 27.09 -8.08 -11.72
N VAL A 535 26.09 -7.48 -11.07
CA VAL A 535 25.45 -6.22 -11.43
C VAL A 535 25.38 -5.33 -10.19
N ASP A 536 25.76 -4.07 -10.33
CA ASP A 536 25.42 -3.02 -9.37
C ASP A 536 24.05 -2.43 -9.79
N ASN A 537 23.00 -2.82 -9.07
CA ASN A 537 21.63 -2.42 -9.41
C ASN A 537 21.40 -0.91 -9.27
N PHE A 538 22.11 -0.24 -8.35
CA PHE A 538 21.97 1.21 -8.18
C PHE A 538 22.56 1.96 -9.37
N LYS A 539 23.77 1.62 -9.76
CA LYS A 539 24.42 2.19 -10.95
C LYS A 539 23.67 1.85 -12.23
N LEU A 540 23.16 0.64 -12.34
CA LEU A 540 22.34 0.21 -13.46
C LEU A 540 21.11 1.10 -13.61
N LEU A 541 20.31 1.27 -12.56
CA LEU A 541 19.05 2.00 -12.60
C LEU A 541 19.27 3.52 -12.76
N ALA A 542 20.14 4.09 -11.94
CA ALA A 542 20.41 5.52 -11.98
C ALA A 542 21.25 5.96 -13.20
N GLY A 543 22.01 5.02 -13.78
CA GLY A 543 22.86 5.27 -14.94
C GLY A 543 22.13 5.36 -16.28
N VAL A 544 20.87 4.93 -16.36
CA VAL A 544 20.09 4.98 -17.61
C VAL A 544 19.98 6.41 -18.15
N ARG A 545 20.32 6.56 -19.44
CA ARG A 545 20.18 7.83 -20.16
C ARG A 545 19.53 7.54 -21.51
N VAL A 546 18.35 8.10 -21.71
CA VAL A 546 17.59 7.91 -22.97
C VAL A 546 17.02 9.25 -23.44
N ARG A 547 16.59 9.30 -24.68
CA ARG A 547 15.90 10.46 -25.21
C ARG A 547 14.48 10.53 -24.65
N ASN A 548 14.12 11.65 -24.02
CA ASN A 548 12.73 11.96 -23.75
C ASN A 548 12.16 12.74 -24.94
N VAL A 549 11.25 12.10 -25.69
CA VAL A 549 10.65 12.72 -26.88
C VAL A 549 9.56 13.72 -26.51
N VAL A 550 8.97 13.60 -25.33
CA VAL A 550 7.93 14.49 -24.83
C VAL A 550 8.53 15.84 -24.41
N GLN A 551 9.68 15.81 -23.75
CA GLN A 551 10.42 17.00 -23.32
C GLN A 551 11.46 17.46 -24.35
N GLU A 552 11.61 16.74 -25.47
CA GLU A 552 12.68 16.97 -26.46
C GLU A 552 14.10 16.93 -25.85
N ALA A 553 14.28 16.23 -24.74
CA ALA A 553 15.53 16.17 -24.00
C ALA A 553 16.37 14.94 -24.40
N LEU A 554 17.66 15.18 -24.70
CA LEU A 554 18.65 14.13 -24.94
C LEU A 554 19.29 13.72 -23.62
N GLY A 555 19.57 12.42 -23.45
CA GLY A 555 20.25 11.91 -22.26
C GLY A 555 19.47 12.09 -20.96
N ALA A 556 18.14 12.14 -21.05
CA ALA A 556 17.27 12.28 -19.90
C ALA A 556 17.26 11.00 -19.02
N ARG A 557 17.02 11.18 -17.74
CA ARG A 557 16.97 10.09 -16.73
C ARG A 557 15.53 9.65 -16.52
N PRO A 558 15.18 8.38 -16.80
CA PRO A 558 13.86 7.84 -16.46
C PRO A 558 13.68 7.61 -14.96
N VAL A 559 14.75 7.23 -14.26
CA VAL A 559 14.75 6.98 -12.82
C VAL A 559 15.24 8.23 -12.09
N ASP A 560 14.45 8.72 -11.15
CA ASP A 560 14.86 9.85 -10.30
C ASP A 560 15.78 9.37 -9.18
N PHE A 561 15.31 8.42 -8.38
CA PHE A 561 16.13 7.75 -7.37
C PHE A 561 15.64 6.34 -7.07
N VAL A 562 16.50 5.59 -6.41
CA VAL A 562 16.21 4.25 -5.87
C VAL A 562 16.24 4.34 -4.35
N ALA A 563 15.23 3.80 -3.68
CA ALA A 563 15.17 3.76 -2.22
C ALA A 563 15.28 2.32 -1.70
N VAL A 564 16.02 2.17 -0.60
CA VAL A 564 16.19 0.90 0.10
C VAL A 564 16.21 1.10 1.61
N ARG A 565 15.75 0.10 2.35
CA ARG A 565 15.84 0.06 3.80
C ARG A 565 17.27 -0.18 4.24
N VAL A 566 17.73 0.53 5.27
CA VAL A 566 19.03 0.38 5.91
C VAL A 566 18.82 -0.09 7.35
N PRO A 567 19.30 -1.29 7.72
CA PRO A 567 19.16 -1.79 9.07
C PRO A 567 19.85 -0.86 10.11
N LEU A 568 19.24 -0.72 11.28
CA LEU A 568 19.76 0.11 12.37
C LEU A 568 21.19 -0.27 12.77
N GLU A 569 21.48 -1.57 12.78
CA GLU A 569 22.83 -2.07 13.10
C GLU A 569 23.89 -1.54 12.13
N SER A 570 23.53 -1.33 10.87
CA SER A 570 24.42 -0.76 9.86
C SER A 570 24.70 0.73 10.06
N LEU A 571 23.76 1.44 10.71
CA LEU A 571 23.83 2.89 10.94
C LEU A 571 24.55 3.26 12.24
N GLN A 572 24.38 2.50 13.32
CA GLN A 572 24.82 2.87 14.67
C GLN A 572 26.32 3.11 14.83
N HIS A 573 27.15 2.48 13.99
CA HIS A 573 28.59 2.57 14.10
C HIS A 573 29.24 3.76 13.40
N ASN A 574 28.48 4.47 12.53
CA ASN A 574 29.06 5.50 11.64
C ASN A 574 28.50 6.91 11.88
N LEU A 575 27.57 7.06 12.80
CA LEU A 575 26.92 8.35 13.06
C LEU A 575 27.39 8.92 14.41
N GLU A 576 27.59 10.22 14.48
CA GLU A 576 27.80 10.94 15.72
C GLU A 576 26.66 10.65 16.70
N VAL A 577 26.92 10.77 18.00
CA VAL A 577 25.92 10.43 19.03
C VAL A 577 24.62 11.22 18.85
N GLU A 578 24.75 12.50 18.45
CA GLU A 578 23.62 13.40 18.22
C GLU A 578 22.78 13.02 17.00
N ASP A 579 23.36 12.30 16.05
CA ASP A 579 22.75 11.89 14.80
C ASP A 579 22.22 10.46 14.82
N ARG A 580 22.37 9.75 15.94
CA ARG A 580 22.00 8.33 16.03
C ARG A 580 20.50 8.14 15.96
N PRO A 581 20.04 7.36 14.99
CA PRO A 581 18.67 6.89 14.93
C PRO A 581 18.42 5.80 15.99
N ASP A 582 17.15 5.55 16.29
CA ASP A 582 16.70 4.40 17.08
C ASP A 582 15.88 3.38 16.26
N GLN A 583 15.74 3.67 14.97
CA GLN A 583 15.07 2.82 13.99
C GLN A 583 15.96 2.62 12.77
N ASP A 584 15.58 1.68 11.90
CA ASP A 584 16.18 1.54 10.59
C ASP A 584 16.08 2.85 9.81
N GLY A 585 17.00 3.08 8.91
CA GLY A 585 16.97 4.22 8.00
C GLY A 585 16.49 3.86 6.61
N ILE A 586 16.47 4.86 5.74
CA ILE A 586 16.21 4.69 4.31
C ILE A 586 17.30 5.40 3.54
N TRP A 587 17.92 4.69 2.61
CA TRP A 587 18.90 5.24 1.70
C TRP A 587 18.24 5.51 0.34
N LEU A 588 18.38 6.75 -0.13
CA LEU A 588 17.94 7.20 -1.43
C LEU A 588 19.16 7.42 -2.33
N TYR A 589 19.22 6.69 -3.43
CA TYR A 589 20.32 6.75 -4.38
C TYR A 589 19.88 7.49 -5.66
N GLY A 590 20.29 8.73 -5.83
CA GLY A 590 20.09 9.49 -7.08
C GLY A 590 21.17 9.16 -8.11
N ASP A 591 22.43 9.27 -7.73
CA ASP A 591 23.62 8.84 -8.47
C ASP A 591 24.82 8.71 -7.51
N GLU A 592 26.05 8.57 -8.04
CA GLU A 592 27.26 8.39 -7.21
C GLU A 592 27.54 9.56 -6.27
N HIS A 593 27.10 10.78 -6.61
CA HIS A 593 27.39 12.01 -5.86
C HIS A 593 26.17 12.60 -5.13
N HIS A 594 24.97 12.15 -5.45
CA HIS A 594 23.72 12.67 -4.92
C HIS A 594 22.92 11.56 -4.25
N GLN A 595 23.17 11.39 -2.95
CA GLN A 595 22.53 10.35 -2.15
C GLN A 595 22.02 10.96 -0.85
N VAL A 596 21.01 10.34 -0.26
CA VAL A 596 20.40 10.81 0.99
C VAL A 596 20.20 9.63 1.93
N LEU A 597 20.53 9.84 3.21
CA LEU A 597 20.03 9.00 4.30
C LEU A 597 18.87 9.72 4.98
N LEU A 598 17.72 9.08 5.03
CA LEU A 598 16.64 9.45 5.93
C LEU A 598 16.80 8.66 7.23
N LEU A 599 16.95 9.38 8.32
CA LEU A 599 17.14 8.82 9.64
C LEU A 599 15.90 9.07 10.49
N TYR A 600 15.56 8.12 11.36
CA TYR A 600 14.38 8.17 12.21
C TYR A 600 14.70 7.86 13.65
N ARG A 601 14.09 8.60 14.57
CA ARG A 601 14.17 8.35 16.01
C ARG A 601 12.91 8.83 16.73
N ARG A 602 12.73 8.40 17.97
CA ARG A 602 11.74 8.99 18.86
C ARG A 602 12.43 9.97 19.81
N ASP A 603 11.80 11.10 20.03
CA ASP A 603 12.25 12.04 21.08
C ASP A 603 11.87 11.52 22.48
N ALA A 604 12.25 12.29 23.50
CA ALA A 604 11.95 11.96 24.90
C ALA A 604 10.44 11.87 25.21
N GLY A 605 9.59 12.50 24.40
CA GLY A 605 8.14 12.42 24.47
C GLY A 605 7.55 11.24 23.69
N GLY A 606 8.39 10.46 22.99
CA GLY A 606 7.95 9.36 22.13
C GLY A 606 7.46 9.81 20.75
N VAL A 607 7.62 11.08 20.39
CA VAL A 607 7.23 11.62 19.07
C VAL A 607 8.27 11.22 18.04
N LEU A 608 7.79 10.63 16.92
CA LEU A 608 8.66 10.28 15.80
C LEU A 608 9.25 11.54 15.17
N GLN A 609 10.57 11.54 15.02
CA GLN A 609 11.34 12.57 14.34
C GLN A 609 12.11 11.95 13.19
N SER A 610 12.25 12.69 12.11
CA SER A 610 13.07 12.32 10.95
C SER A 610 14.05 13.41 10.59
N ARG A 611 15.16 13.01 9.97
CA ARG A 611 16.23 13.87 9.49
C ARG A 611 16.61 13.51 8.08
N TYR A 612 16.82 14.52 7.26
CA TYR A 612 17.29 14.41 5.89
C TYR A 612 18.81 14.66 5.88
N LEU A 613 19.59 13.64 5.55
CA LEU A 613 21.05 13.70 5.55
C LEU A 613 21.59 13.49 4.13
N PRO A 614 21.93 14.58 3.39
CA PRO A 614 22.53 14.44 2.06
C PRO A 614 23.99 14.03 2.21
N VAL A 615 24.39 12.99 1.47
CA VAL A 615 25.72 12.39 1.55
C VAL A 615 26.30 12.16 0.16
N GLY A 616 27.62 12.26 0.05
CA GLY A 616 28.34 11.83 -1.15
C GLY A 616 28.82 10.38 -1.01
N GLY A 617 28.60 9.56 -2.00
CA GLY A 617 29.22 8.25 -2.11
C GLY A 617 28.90 7.24 -0.98
N LEU A 618 27.61 6.92 -0.75
CA LEU A 618 27.22 5.92 0.25
C LEU A 618 27.40 4.49 -0.28
N ARG A 619 27.96 3.64 0.54
CA ARG A 619 28.11 2.19 0.28
C ARG A 619 27.99 1.38 1.55
N GLN A 620 27.61 0.12 1.42
CA GLN A 620 27.70 -0.87 2.50
C GLN A 620 28.88 -1.80 2.25
N ASP A 621 29.66 -2.08 3.28
CA ASP A 621 30.74 -3.07 3.21
C ASP A 621 30.23 -4.51 3.49
N ARG A 622 31.12 -5.50 3.32
CA ARG A 622 30.78 -6.92 3.57
C ARG A 622 30.36 -7.21 5.01
N ALA A 623 30.77 -6.38 5.96
CA ALA A 623 30.41 -6.51 7.36
C ALA A 623 29.01 -5.91 7.65
N GLY A 624 28.33 -5.36 6.63
CA GLY A 624 27.03 -4.74 6.76
C GLY A 624 27.06 -3.30 7.24
N LEU A 625 28.24 -2.68 7.32
CA LEU A 625 28.40 -1.30 7.80
C LEU A 625 28.26 -0.31 6.65
N ILE A 626 27.48 0.74 6.89
CA ILE A 626 27.34 1.87 5.97
C ILE A 626 28.55 2.79 6.09
N ARG A 627 29.06 3.24 4.93
CA ARG A 627 30.11 4.24 4.82
C ARG A 627 29.72 5.29 3.81
N TYR A 628 29.97 6.56 4.11
CA TYR A 628 29.74 7.68 3.21
C TYR A 628 30.88 8.71 3.32
N ASP A 629 31.06 9.50 2.27
CA ASP A 629 32.22 10.39 2.11
C ASP A 629 32.02 11.78 2.75
N GLY A 630 31.00 11.98 3.56
CA GLY A 630 30.65 13.22 4.24
C GLY A 630 29.33 13.81 3.77
N MET A 631 28.88 14.87 4.44
CA MET A 631 27.70 15.63 4.04
C MET A 631 28.00 16.51 2.84
N ALA A 632 27.01 16.64 1.96
CA ALA A 632 27.06 17.49 0.79
C ALA A 632 25.73 18.25 0.65
N TRP A 633 25.77 19.54 0.41
CA TRP A 633 24.60 20.39 0.21
C TRP A 633 24.61 20.95 -1.21
N GLY A 634 23.46 20.97 -1.84
CA GLY A 634 23.33 21.50 -3.20
C GLY A 634 22.12 20.93 -3.95
N PRO A 635 21.95 21.30 -5.22
CA PRO A 635 20.89 20.78 -6.08
C PRO A 635 21.18 19.33 -6.54
N GLY A 636 20.14 18.63 -6.97
CA GLY A 636 20.26 17.29 -7.57
C GLY A 636 20.13 16.12 -6.61
N PHE A 637 20.03 16.37 -5.31
CA PHE A 637 19.78 15.31 -4.33
C PHE A 637 18.34 14.77 -4.40
N PRO A 638 18.11 13.48 -4.11
CA PRO A 638 16.77 12.93 -4.01
C PRO A 638 15.84 13.78 -3.13
N LEU A 639 14.56 13.83 -3.50
CA LEU A 639 13.50 14.66 -2.93
C LEU A 639 13.62 16.18 -3.22
N LYS A 640 14.72 16.64 -3.80
CA LYS A 640 14.92 17.99 -4.39
C LYS A 640 14.57 19.18 -3.47
N PHE A 641 14.58 19.00 -2.14
CA PHE A 641 14.22 20.07 -1.20
C PHE A 641 15.11 21.30 -1.31
N TRP A 642 16.37 21.13 -1.71
CA TRP A 642 17.31 22.23 -1.84
C TRP A 642 16.91 23.24 -2.92
N GLU A 643 16.56 22.73 -4.09
CA GLU A 643 16.15 23.54 -5.25
C GLU A 643 14.65 23.83 -5.29
N ASP A 644 13.82 23.21 -4.43
CA ASP A 644 12.37 23.39 -4.47
C ASP A 644 12.00 24.83 -4.06
N PRO A 645 11.30 25.59 -4.91
CA PRO A 645 10.92 26.97 -4.61
C PRO A 645 9.81 27.06 -3.56
N GLU A 646 9.01 26.02 -3.41
CA GLU A 646 7.90 25.98 -2.44
C GLU A 646 8.41 25.81 -0.99
N LEU A 647 9.64 25.36 -0.81
CA LEU A 647 10.32 25.48 0.48
C LEU A 647 10.85 26.92 0.60
N GLU A 648 9.99 27.83 1.01
CA GLU A 648 10.21 29.28 1.08
C GLU A 648 11.28 29.64 2.13
N ALA A 649 12.55 29.46 1.80
CA ALA A 649 13.70 29.76 2.67
C ALA A 649 14.95 30.04 1.85
N THR A 650 15.88 30.81 2.40
CA THR A 650 17.21 30.98 1.84
C THR A 650 17.99 29.66 1.89
N GLN A 651 19.02 29.50 1.08
CA GLN A 651 19.84 28.27 1.08
C GLN A 651 20.43 27.97 2.47
N ALA A 652 20.88 28.97 3.21
CA ALA A 652 21.42 28.80 4.55
C ALA A 652 20.33 28.35 5.57
N GLU A 653 19.10 28.86 5.42
CA GLU A 653 17.98 28.45 6.24
C GLU A 653 17.54 27.02 5.89
N LYS A 654 17.51 26.66 4.60
CA LYS A 654 17.23 25.28 4.16
C LYS A 654 18.25 24.29 4.74
N GLU A 655 19.55 24.59 4.64
CA GLU A 655 20.61 23.79 5.25
C GLU A 655 20.42 23.65 6.75
N SER A 656 20.21 24.78 7.44
CA SER A 656 19.98 24.80 8.88
C SER A 656 18.74 23.99 9.30
N TRP A 657 17.68 24.02 8.51
CA TRP A 657 16.46 23.28 8.79
C TRP A 657 16.62 21.79 8.47
N LEU A 658 17.05 21.44 7.27
CA LEU A 658 17.20 20.04 6.80
C LEU A 658 18.22 19.26 7.64
N SER A 659 19.23 19.93 8.22
CA SER A 659 20.24 19.29 9.07
C SER A 659 19.74 18.89 10.45
N ARG A 660 18.54 19.31 10.86
CA ARG A 660 17.97 19.02 12.18
C ARG A 660 16.93 17.91 12.13
N TRP A 661 16.58 17.43 13.31
CA TRP A 661 15.49 16.48 13.52
C TRP A 661 14.16 17.23 13.58
N HIS A 662 13.17 16.72 12.85
CA HIS A 662 11.82 17.30 12.79
C HIS A 662 10.77 16.22 12.98
N SER A 663 9.69 16.59 13.67
CA SER A 663 8.49 15.79 13.78
C SER A 663 7.75 15.68 12.43
N GLU A 664 6.87 14.71 12.31
CA GLU A 664 6.03 14.56 11.11
C GLU A 664 5.19 15.82 10.85
N SER A 665 4.66 16.46 11.91
CA SER A 665 3.89 17.70 11.77
C SER A 665 4.71 18.86 11.23
N GLU A 666 5.99 18.97 11.64
CA GLU A 666 6.90 19.99 11.10
C GLU A 666 7.24 19.71 9.64
N TRP A 667 7.50 18.44 9.28
CA TRP A 667 7.71 18.05 7.88
C TRP A 667 6.49 18.34 7.00
N MET A 668 5.29 17.96 7.48
CA MET A 668 4.05 18.25 6.75
C MET A 668 3.87 19.75 6.53
N THR A 669 4.09 20.56 7.57
CA THR A 669 3.93 22.02 7.47
C THR A 669 4.92 22.65 6.50
N ALA A 670 6.19 22.22 6.54
CA ALA A 670 7.23 22.78 5.71
C ALA A 670 7.18 22.30 4.25
N ALA A 671 6.92 21.02 4.02
CA ALA A 671 7.14 20.38 2.72
C ALA A 671 5.88 20.04 1.92
N HIS A 672 4.67 20.23 2.47
CA HIS A 672 3.43 19.78 1.78
C HIS A 672 3.20 20.43 0.40
N LYS A 673 3.76 21.60 0.14
CA LYS A 673 3.69 22.28 -1.16
C LYS A 673 4.80 21.88 -2.12
N CYS A 674 5.90 21.29 -1.62
CA CYS A 674 7.04 20.87 -2.42
C CYS A 674 6.68 19.81 -3.44
N LEU A 675 7.53 19.63 -4.44
CA LEU A 675 7.37 18.59 -5.46
C LEU A 675 7.18 17.19 -4.85
N TYR A 676 7.96 16.88 -3.82
CA TYR A 676 7.88 15.64 -3.03
C TYR A 676 7.23 15.89 -1.67
N SER A 677 5.99 16.33 -1.65
CA SER A 677 5.26 16.92 -0.53
C SER A 677 5.47 16.22 0.83
N ASN A 678 5.03 15.00 0.97
CA ASN A 678 5.11 14.22 2.21
C ASN A 678 6.07 13.02 2.12
N ALA A 679 7.02 13.04 1.19
CA ALA A 679 7.86 11.88 0.87
C ALA A 679 8.63 11.34 2.07
N VAL A 680 9.15 12.20 2.97
CA VAL A 680 9.87 11.77 4.17
C VAL A 680 8.97 10.91 5.08
N ILE A 681 7.72 11.35 5.28
CA ILE A 681 6.71 10.63 6.05
C ILE A 681 6.26 9.38 5.28
N GLY A 682 6.01 9.52 3.99
CA GLY A 682 5.53 8.45 3.14
C GLY A 682 6.53 7.30 2.97
N LEU A 683 7.81 7.60 2.86
CA LEU A 683 8.86 6.59 2.83
C LEU A 683 8.97 5.85 4.17
N HIS A 684 8.83 6.56 5.30
CA HIS A 684 8.75 5.93 6.60
C HIS A 684 7.53 4.98 6.66
N GLU A 685 6.37 5.45 6.25
CA GLU A 685 5.16 4.63 6.21
C GLU A 685 5.34 3.37 5.36
N HIS A 686 5.97 3.49 4.19
CA HIS A 686 6.19 2.35 3.31
C HIS A 686 7.18 1.33 3.87
N PHE A 687 8.33 1.78 4.38
CA PHE A 687 9.41 0.87 4.79
C PHE A 687 9.36 0.48 6.26
N LEU A 688 8.98 1.40 7.14
CA LEU A 688 9.27 1.31 8.57
C LEU A 688 8.04 1.42 9.46
N SER A 689 6.86 1.83 8.91
CA SER A 689 5.70 2.15 9.73
C SER A 689 5.47 1.11 10.82
N GLU A 690 5.23 1.59 12.01
CA GLU A 690 5.14 0.75 13.18
C GLU A 690 3.93 -0.18 13.10
N PRO A 691 4.09 -1.44 13.47
CA PRO A 691 2.94 -2.26 13.80
C PRO A 691 2.18 -1.56 14.93
N LEU A 692 0.87 -1.74 14.97
CA LEU A 692 0.02 -1.27 16.07
C LEU A 692 0.75 -1.48 17.39
N SER A 693 1.15 -0.39 18.07
CA SER A 693 1.88 -0.50 19.31
C SER A 693 0.98 -1.13 20.38
N LYS A 694 1.57 -1.79 21.39
CA LYS A 694 0.80 -2.25 22.55
C LYS A 694 0.02 -1.12 23.25
N LYS A 695 0.43 0.14 23.08
CA LYS A 695 -0.25 1.32 23.62
C LYS A 695 -1.46 1.74 22.79
N ASP A 696 -1.44 1.47 21.47
CA ASP A 696 -2.48 1.88 20.54
C ASP A 696 -3.44 0.75 20.19
N SER A 697 -3.09 -0.48 20.58
CA SER A 697 -3.94 -1.66 20.44
C SER A 697 -4.93 -1.73 21.60
N PRO A 698 -6.21 -2.03 21.36
CA PRO A 698 -7.08 -2.46 22.45
C PRO A 698 -6.40 -3.62 23.19
N ASP A 699 -6.51 -3.63 24.52
CA ASP A 699 -5.84 -4.54 25.48
C ASP A 699 -5.86 -6.06 25.14
N SER A 700 -6.39 -6.43 23.99
CA SER A 700 -6.63 -7.78 23.50
C SER A 700 -5.76 -8.24 22.34
N LEU A 701 -4.86 -7.40 21.75
CA LEU A 701 -4.01 -7.93 20.68
C LEU A 701 -2.93 -8.83 21.30
N ASP A 702 -3.11 -10.12 21.10
CA ASP A 702 -2.14 -11.13 21.53
C ASP A 702 -0.75 -10.78 20.94
N SER A 703 0.28 -10.77 21.77
CA SER A 703 1.68 -10.56 21.35
C SER A 703 2.12 -11.49 20.19
N ARG A 704 1.40 -12.59 19.95
CA ARG A 704 1.57 -13.49 18.81
C ARG A 704 1.05 -12.91 17.51
N LEU A 705 -0.10 -12.20 17.55
CA LEU A 705 -0.64 -11.51 16.38
C LEU A 705 0.30 -10.39 15.94
N LEU A 706 0.85 -9.64 16.89
CA LEU A 706 1.82 -8.59 16.61
C LEU A 706 3.08 -9.15 15.90
N ARG A 707 3.67 -10.24 16.44
CA ARG A 707 4.81 -10.91 15.80
C ARG A 707 4.48 -11.48 14.43
N ARG A 708 3.27 -11.99 14.23
CA ARG A 708 2.79 -12.48 12.94
C ARG A 708 2.69 -11.32 11.93
N PHE A 709 2.17 -10.20 12.34
CA PHE A 709 2.08 -8.98 11.55
C PHE A 709 3.47 -8.47 11.14
N GLU A 710 4.42 -8.36 12.06
CA GLU A 710 5.79 -7.96 11.77
C GLU A 710 6.48 -8.91 10.77
N ARG A 711 6.26 -10.23 10.91
CA ARG A 711 6.77 -11.20 9.95
C ARG A 711 6.14 -11.04 8.58
N ARG A 712 4.83 -10.78 8.53
CA ARG A 712 4.13 -10.51 7.27
C ARG A 712 4.72 -9.31 6.56
N LEU A 713 4.90 -8.21 7.27
CA LEU A 713 5.48 -6.98 6.70
C LEU A 713 6.88 -7.23 6.13
N ARG A 714 7.74 -7.93 6.86
CA ARG A 714 9.09 -8.26 6.36
C ARG A 714 9.07 -9.14 5.11
N ARG A 715 8.18 -10.12 5.03
CA ARG A 715 8.12 -11.08 3.91
C ARG A 715 7.43 -10.54 2.67
N MET A 716 6.34 -9.79 2.84
CA MET A 716 5.44 -9.41 1.75
C MET A 716 5.70 -8.00 1.23
N VAL A 717 6.08 -7.09 2.09
CA VAL A 717 6.15 -5.67 1.72
C VAL A 717 7.58 -5.20 1.47
N GLN A 718 8.57 -5.85 2.04
CA GLN A 718 9.96 -5.43 1.86
C GLN A 718 10.46 -5.73 0.44
N ALA A 719 10.28 -4.78 -0.47
CA ALA A 719 10.97 -4.78 -1.75
C ALA A 719 12.49 -4.65 -1.54
N ASP A 720 13.28 -5.22 -2.45
CA ASP A 720 14.73 -4.98 -2.46
C ASP A 720 15.02 -3.56 -2.90
N LEU A 721 14.29 -3.07 -3.89
CA LEU A 721 14.42 -1.74 -4.46
C LEU A 721 13.03 -1.13 -4.63
N LEU A 722 12.87 0.09 -4.21
CA LEU A 722 11.79 0.97 -4.60
C LEU A 722 12.34 1.95 -5.62
N VAL A 723 11.92 1.86 -6.87
CA VAL A 723 12.43 2.68 -7.98
C VAL A 723 11.40 3.73 -8.33
N LEU A 724 11.78 5.01 -8.26
CA LEU A 724 10.89 6.11 -8.58
C LEU A 724 11.20 6.68 -9.96
N ALA A 725 10.12 6.90 -10.72
CA ALA A 725 10.22 7.58 -11.99
C ALA A 725 10.52 9.06 -11.78
N ASN A 726 11.33 9.64 -12.68
CA ASN A 726 11.55 11.07 -12.70
C ASN A 726 10.30 11.79 -13.24
N ASP A 727 10.16 13.08 -12.97
CA ASP A 727 9.07 13.87 -13.54
C ASP A 727 9.02 13.72 -15.07
N HIS A 728 7.85 13.63 -15.65
CA HIS A 728 7.59 13.30 -17.06
C HIS A 728 8.00 11.89 -17.54
N TRP A 729 8.25 10.96 -16.62
CA TRP A 729 8.50 9.55 -16.90
C TRP A 729 7.49 8.64 -16.18
N ASN A 730 7.32 7.44 -16.75
CA ASN A 730 6.57 6.37 -16.11
C ASN A 730 7.21 5.02 -16.46
N PHE A 731 6.86 3.97 -15.73
CA PHE A 731 7.38 2.62 -15.93
C PHE A 731 6.41 1.72 -16.69
N ASN A 732 5.50 2.30 -17.47
CA ASN A 732 4.59 1.51 -18.28
C ASN A 732 5.36 0.69 -19.32
N VAL A 733 5.17 -0.61 -19.29
CA VAL A 733 5.82 -1.55 -20.20
C VAL A 733 5.43 -1.37 -21.67
N ARG A 734 4.35 -0.64 -21.95
CA ARG A 734 3.91 -0.30 -23.30
C ARG A 734 4.63 0.91 -23.90
N GLY A 735 5.52 1.56 -23.15
CA GLY A 735 6.32 2.69 -23.61
C GLY A 735 5.59 4.03 -23.78
N PHE A 736 4.26 4.02 -23.75
CA PHE A 736 3.44 5.24 -23.85
C PHE A 736 2.18 5.10 -23.00
N ASN A 737 1.88 6.12 -22.19
CA ASN A 737 0.63 6.25 -21.46
C ASN A 737 -0.01 7.59 -21.80
N PRO A 738 -1.21 7.61 -22.42
CA PRO A 738 -1.90 8.85 -22.79
C PRO A 738 -2.57 9.55 -21.61
N GLY A 739 -2.70 8.88 -20.47
CA GLY A 739 -3.41 9.36 -19.30
C GLY A 739 -2.50 9.74 -18.13
N GLY A 740 -3.12 10.02 -17.01
CA GLY A 740 -2.46 10.29 -15.73
C GLY A 740 -1.79 9.07 -15.17
N ASN A 741 -0.81 9.30 -14.29
CA ASN A 741 -0.11 8.31 -13.51
C ASN A 741 -0.15 8.70 -12.04
N HIS A 742 0.12 7.73 -11.17
CA HIS A 742 0.25 7.92 -9.73
C HIS A 742 1.19 6.85 -9.16
N GLY A 743 1.25 6.68 -7.84
CA GLY A 743 2.10 5.69 -7.20
C GLY A 743 3.40 6.28 -6.64
N SER A 744 3.70 7.54 -6.92
CA SER A 744 4.89 8.25 -6.41
C SER A 744 4.58 9.05 -5.15
N PHE A 745 5.59 9.81 -4.71
CA PHE A 745 5.47 10.83 -3.67
C PHE A 745 5.36 12.25 -4.24
N PHE A 746 5.10 12.39 -5.54
CA PHE A 746 4.87 13.71 -6.15
C PHE A 746 3.60 14.35 -5.55
N ARG A 747 3.66 15.67 -5.33
CA ARG A 747 2.54 16.41 -4.76
C ARG A 747 1.23 16.17 -5.52
N ASN A 748 1.27 16.15 -6.85
CA ASN A 748 0.08 15.92 -7.65
C ASN A 748 -0.55 14.53 -7.42
N SER A 749 0.28 13.52 -7.14
CA SER A 749 -0.16 12.15 -6.87
C SER A 749 -0.54 11.95 -5.40
N THR A 750 0.01 12.74 -4.47
CA THR A 750 -0.26 12.61 -3.04
C THR A 750 -1.31 13.57 -2.49
N ARG A 751 -1.48 14.76 -3.08
CA ARG A 751 -2.52 15.69 -2.68
C ARG A 751 -3.89 15.21 -3.14
N SER A 752 -4.72 14.89 -2.19
CA SER A 752 -6.03 14.27 -2.34
C SER A 752 -7.16 15.25 -1.96
N VAL A 753 -8.38 14.76 -1.86
CA VAL A 753 -9.57 15.55 -1.55
C VAL A 753 -10.20 15.06 -0.25
N LEU A 754 -10.54 16.00 0.64
CA LEU A 754 -11.40 15.75 1.78
C LEU A 754 -12.33 16.95 1.98
N MET A 755 -13.63 16.69 1.80
CA MET A 755 -14.69 17.67 1.98
C MET A 755 -15.82 17.09 2.80
N MET A 756 -16.47 17.92 3.61
CA MET A 756 -17.53 17.49 4.53
C MET A 756 -18.66 18.50 4.54
N GLU A 757 -19.87 18.01 4.73
CA GLU A 757 -21.07 18.86 4.91
C GLU A 757 -22.05 18.14 5.85
N GLY A 758 -22.87 18.88 6.55
CA GLY A 758 -24.01 18.37 7.32
C GLY A 758 -24.00 18.73 8.79
N ALA A 759 -24.66 17.89 9.59
CA ALA A 759 -24.96 18.19 10.98
C ALA A 759 -23.71 18.47 11.83
N GLY A 760 -23.56 19.74 12.22
CA GLY A 760 -22.45 20.20 13.10
C GLY A 760 -21.12 20.42 12.38
N ILE A 761 -21.10 20.35 11.06
CA ILE A 761 -19.95 20.75 10.23
C ILE A 761 -19.98 22.27 10.06
N PRO A 762 -18.86 23.00 10.27
CA PRO A 762 -18.78 24.44 9.99
C PRO A 762 -19.06 24.72 8.51
N GLN A 763 -19.81 25.78 8.24
CA GLN A 763 -20.20 26.19 6.88
C GLN A 763 -19.20 27.18 6.30
N GLY A 764 -18.86 27.04 5.02
CA GLY A 764 -17.98 27.95 4.29
C GLY A 764 -16.53 27.96 4.83
N LEU A 765 -16.13 26.94 5.57
CA LEU A 765 -14.79 26.85 6.13
C LEU A 765 -13.83 26.16 5.15
N ALA A 766 -12.69 26.81 4.91
CA ALA A 766 -11.56 26.21 4.23
C ALA A 766 -10.40 26.03 5.23
N VAL A 767 -9.93 24.82 5.41
CA VAL A 767 -8.84 24.48 6.32
C VAL A 767 -7.55 24.38 5.50
N ASP A 768 -6.60 25.27 5.79
CA ASP A 768 -5.32 25.33 5.10
C ASP A 768 -4.20 24.52 5.80
N ARG A 769 -4.40 24.15 7.06
CA ARG A 769 -3.48 23.26 7.78
C ARG A 769 -3.41 21.90 7.08
N PRO A 770 -2.21 21.35 6.81
CA PRO A 770 -2.08 20.07 6.17
C PRO A 770 -2.43 18.90 7.10
N TYR A 771 -3.14 17.92 6.54
CA TYR A 771 -3.52 16.67 7.18
C TYR A 771 -3.28 15.49 6.24
N ASP A 772 -3.14 14.30 6.79
CA ASP A 772 -2.98 13.08 6.00
C ASP A 772 -4.10 12.05 6.26
N SER A 773 -4.01 10.93 5.54
CA SER A 773 -5.00 9.85 5.57
C SER A 773 -5.33 9.34 6.98
N LEU A 774 -4.38 9.35 7.93
CA LEU A 774 -4.63 8.88 9.29
C LEU A 774 -5.58 9.77 10.08
N SER A 775 -5.73 11.05 9.69
CA SER A 775 -6.66 11.98 10.33
C SER A 775 -8.13 11.74 9.97
N PHE A 776 -8.40 11.00 8.90
CA PHE A 776 -9.73 10.80 8.36
C PHE A 776 -10.64 10.00 9.30
N ALA A 777 -10.31 8.73 9.55
CA ALA A 777 -11.17 7.83 10.32
C ALA A 777 -11.48 8.33 11.74
N PRO A 778 -10.51 8.77 12.56
CA PRO A 778 -10.80 9.27 13.90
C PRO A 778 -11.71 10.50 13.88
N THR A 779 -11.52 11.40 12.91
CA THR A 779 -12.33 12.60 12.77
C THR A 779 -13.78 12.27 12.42
N VAL A 780 -14.02 11.45 11.39
CA VAL A 780 -15.39 11.10 10.96
C VAL A 780 -16.13 10.27 11.99
N MET A 781 -15.43 9.40 12.75
CA MET A 781 -16.03 8.63 13.82
C MET A 781 -16.46 9.51 15.00
N MET A 782 -15.67 10.51 15.35
CA MET A 782 -16.02 11.49 16.37
C MET A 782 -17.22 12.36 15.91
N LEU A 783 -17.19 12.84 14.69
CA LEU A 783 -18.30 13.58 14.09
C LEU A 783 -19.60 12.77 14.06
N ALA A 784 -19.51 11.46 13.79
CA ALA A 784 -20.66 10.55 13.81
C ALA A 784 -21.13 10.16 15.22
N GLY A 785 -20.52 10.68 16.27
CA GLY A 785 -20.89 10.39 17.67
C GLY A 785 -20.56 8.94 18.11
N LYS A 786 -19.67 8.26 17.39
CA LYS A 786 -19.21 6.90 17.74
C LYS A 786 -18.04 6.90 18.72
N GLU A 787 -17.41 8.04 18.92
CA GLU A 787 -16.29 8.24 19.85
C GLU A 787 -16.56 9.45 20.76
N PRO A 788 -16.02 9.46 21.99
CA PRO A 788 -16.19 10.58 22.91
C PRO A 788 -15.63 11.89 22.34
N PRO A 789 -16.30 13.02 22.54
CA PRO A 789 -15.81 14.32 22.10
C PRO A 789 -14.45 14.68 22.71
N GLY A 790 -13.53 15.18 21.89
CA GLY A 790 -12.25 15.75 22.32
C GLY A 790 -11.14 14.77 22.64
N LEU A 791 -11.38 13.45 22.55
CA LEU A 791 -10.35 12.43 22.75
C LEU A 791 -10.14 11.65 21.45
N ARG A 792 -8.88 11.56 21.01
CA ARG A 792 -8.52 10.67 19.90
C ARG A 792 -8.86 9.23 20.30
N PRO A 793 -9.55 8.47 19.42
CA PRO A 793 -9.82 7.08 19.67
C PRO A 793 -8.55 6.28 19.91
N SER A 794 -8.55 5.38 20.88
CA SER A 794 -7.37 4.56 21.21
C SER A 794 -6.90 3.64 20.07
N TRP A 795 -7.78 3.33 19.13
CA TRP A 795 -7.51 2.49 17.96
C TRP A 795 -6.95 3.28 16.74
N ALA A 796 -7.03 4.62 16.76
CA ALA A 796 -6.62 5.45 15.62
C ALA A 796 -5.21 6.00 15.82
N SER A 797 -4.42 5.99 14.74
CA SER A 797 -3.01 6.42 14.79
C SER A 797 -2.81 7.91 14.53
N GLY A 798 -3.73 8.56 13.78
CA GLY A 798 -3.57 9.96 13.35
C GLY A 798 -4.18 11.02 14.28
N PRO A 799 -3.82 12.29 14.09
CA PRO A 799 -4.44 13.41 14.80
C PRO A 799 -5.88 13.66 14.29
N LEU A 800 -6.66 14.33 15.12
CA LEU A 800 -7.98 14.83 14.71
C LEU A 800 -7.83 16.08 13.85
N ILE A 801 -8.77 16.29 12.93
CA ILE A 801 -8.94 17.56 12.24
C ILE A 801 -9.79 18.45 13.15
N GLU A 802 -9.13 19.24 13.99
CA GLU A 802 -9.75 19.98 15.09
C GLU A 802 -10.74 21.05 14.61
N GLU A 803 -10.48 21.63 13.44
CA GLU A 803 -11.26 22.74 12.89
C GLU A 803 -12.70 22.35 12.50
N VAL A 804 -12.94 21.04 12.27
CA VAL A 804 -14.29 20.53 11.94
C VAL A 804 -15.04 20.00 13.17
N LEU A 805 -14.37 19.92 14.30
CA LEU A 805 -14.99 19.38 15.53
C LEU A 805 -15.74 20.50 16.28
N PRO A 806 -16.84 20.18 16.97
CA PRO A 806 -17.48 21.13 17.84
C PRO A 806 -16.49 21.60 18.92
N PRO A 807 -16.48 22.89 19.29
CA PRO A 807 -15.60 23.40 20.32
C PRO A 807 -15.77 22.57 21.58
N ALA A 808 -14.64 22.12 22.16
CA ALA A 808 -14.66 21.39 23.41
C ALA A 808 -15.39 22.27 24.45
N SER A 809 -16.48 21.77 25.02
CA SER A 809 -17.09 22.43 26.16
C SER A 809 -16.04 22.45 27.28
N HIS A 810 -15.43 23.60 27.53
CA HIS A 810 -14.53 23.79 28.66
C HIS A 810 -15.36 23.50 29.91
N GLY A 811 -15.30 22.30 30.43
CA GLY A 811 -15.72 21.94 31.76
C GLY A 811 -14.89 22.79 32.71
N GLY A 812 -15.58 23.70 33.43
CA GLY A 812 -15.13 24.77 34.29
C GLY A 812 -13.68 24.71 34.74
N GLU A 813 -12.91 25.71 34.39
CA GLU A 813 -11.71 26.09 35.13
C GLU A 813 -12.10 26.25 36.58
N SER A 814 -11.62 25.35 37.44
CA SER A 814 -11.59 25.60 38.87
C SER A 814 -10.67 26.80 39.09
N ALA A 815 -11.27 27.92 39.51
CA ALA A 815 -10.55 29.12 39.87
C ALA A 815 -9.42 28.75 40.88
N PRO A 816 -8.23 29.38 40.77
CA PRO A 816 -7.16 29.09 41.70
C PRO A 816 -7.59 29.55 43.13
N GLU A 817 -7.60 28.62 44.05
CA GLU A 817 -7.80 28.81 45.47
C GLU A 817 -6.71 29.77 45.95
N LYS A 818 -7.10 30.99 46.32
CA LYS A 818 -6.22 31.94 47.00
C LYS A 818 -5.84 31.37 48.34
N GLN A 819 -4.60 30.92 48.49
CA GLN A 819 -3.98 30.69 49.81
C GLN A 819 -3.99 31.99 50.62
N ARG A 820 -4.64 31.93 51.75
CA ARG A 820 -4.39 32.80 52.87
C ARG A 820 -3.47 32.14 53.85
#